data_a8c4fed8c79a7067f3e424607d962858
#
_entry.id   a8c4fed8c79a7067f3e424607d962858
#
_cell.length_a   1.000
_cell.length_b   1.000
_cell.length_c   1.000
_cell.angle_alpha   90.00
_cell.angle_beta   90.00
_cell.angle_gamma   90.00
#
_symmetry.space_group_name_H-M   'P 1'
#
loop_
_entity.id
_entity.type
_entity.pdbx_description
1 polymer ?
#
loop_
_entity_poly.entity_id
_entity_poly.type
_entity_poly.pdbx_seq_one_letter_code
_entity_poly.pdbx_strand_id
1 'polypeptide(L)'
;MKKLNLWMLVTILFCGLTLSSCTDDDDVAANRPDPDGPSAVDNGTWKDLSQYMDTSVNPGDDFFMYCNGTYWKNTNVSASLLPQYEITGYTNDLAMAFSKKVEDLKVPVKVKFLADYEKRDQTAAQAQQLYDKVLLNSGLDAATTKEEAWKAAARLAKAGAFMMIRLVPFSKGGNIRFYAYGDEIEYMSGISFGGYGDSDGGGADAHHARRSPTYDAAFVSSLQPVSNATRSVSETEWPLLVTYLKELGFNPEEVYTVSDYFTQIGSDPKSDNATEYNKVLKTMQDMDVEDFKKLAKSYFRADTTFISTGAMAAVNKELAKDAKEVSKTSIEPYMDKYYFSYDISKEVGDKLVSADDILHGEQAVQEIMDVFTERIKNNTWLSEGSKKNALEKLNNMAINVGRPDKWISEALNNIESCTNALEDLYSIRKMRLNAYKILNGKPTKQYSLHAMLMDNSDTTLGEPNAFYQPNYNSINLLPFFITSPWYDASQNSAINYETYNTFGHEITHGFDTDGSKFDKNGDPNALWATQADSEEFDRRAKQLIAWYSSFDLLPETPGLKANGEKTIPEDIADLGGMELAYQCYNNYLDKNGFKGEQKQLQLKRYFYAYAQEFRSKYTKGYIDYNVFGIDRQNGPDVHSMNKERVNGIVSNCDGWYNTFNITSGKLYRQPSERVRIW
;
A
#
# COMPACT_ATOMS: atom_id res chain seq x y z
N MET A 1 -10.47 4.10 34.53
CA MET A 1 -11.27 3.30 33.61
C MET A 1 -10.39 3.06 32.39
N LYS A 2 -10.01 1.82 32.16
CA LYS A 2 -9.05 1.43 31.11
C LYS A 2 -9.72 1.62 29.76
N LYS A 3 -9.22 2.51 28.91
CA LYS A 3 -9.52 2.50 27.48
C LYS A 3 -8.66 1.40 26.86
N LEU A 4 -9.26 0.26 26.57
CA LEU A 4 -8.66 -0.76 25.73
C LEU A 4 -8.54 -0.19 24.30
N ASN A 5 -7.43 -0.44 23.64
CA ASN A 5 -7.27 -0.15 22.23
C ASN A 5 -8.41 -0.81 21.45
N LEU A 6 -9.10 -0.04 20.63
CA LEU A 6 -10.29 -0.48 19.90
C LEU A 6 -9.99 -1.65 18.94
N TRP A 7 -8.74 -1.84 18.56
CA TRP A 7 -8.25 -3.02 17.82
C TRP A 7 -8.32 -4.33 18.63
N MET A 8 -8.27 -4.26 19.98
CA MET A 8 -8.37 -5.44 20.84
C MET A 8 -9.82 -5.83 21.19
N LEU A 9 -10.81 -5.02 20.93
CA LEU A 9 -12.19 -5.26 21.40
C LEU A 9 -13.05 -6.07 20.42
N VAL A 10 -12.56 -6.34 19.19
CA VAL A 10 -13.27 -7.20 18.23
C VAL A 10 -12.91 -8.68 18.40
N THR A 11 -11.89 -9.01 19.21
CA THR A 11 -11.33 -10.37 19.29
C THR A 11 -11.88 -11.23 20.44
N ILE A 12 -12.84 -10.79 21.23
CA ILE A 12 -13.40 -11.62 22.31
C ILE A 12 -14.93 -11.66 22.21
N LEU A 13 -15.44 -12.46 21.31
CA LEU A 13 -16.67 -13.25 21.48
C LEU A 13 -16.88 -14.10 20.22
N PHE A 14 -16.46 -15.34 20.27
CA PHE A 14 -17.08 -16.51 19.64
C PHE A 14 -16.05 -17.64 19.49
N CYS A 15 -15.72 -18.26 20.61
CA CYS A 15 -15.30 -19.65 20.58
C CYS A 15 -16.51 -20.52 20.92
N GLY A 16 -16.83 -21.39 20.01
CA GLY A 16 -17.70 -22.53 20.26
C GLY A 16 -18.69 -22.75 19.16
N LEU A 17 -18.32 -23.62 18.22
CA LEU A 17 -19.24 -24.65 17.73
C LEU A 17 -18.47 -25.64 16.83
N THR A 18 -18.57 -26.84 17.21
CA THR A 18 -18.12 -28.14 16.74
C THR A 18 -18.02 -28.31 15.22
N LEU A 19 -16.86 -28.82 14.80
CA LEU A 19 -16.66 -29.49 13.52
C LEU A 19 -17.60 -30.69 13.41
N SER A 20 -18.58 -30.60 12.55
CA SER A 20 -19.31 -31.75 12.03
C SER A 20 -18.84 -31.96 10.59
N SER A 21 -18.12 -33.05 10.40
CA SER A 21 -17.75 -33.56 9.09
C SER A 21 -19.01 -34.03 8.37
N CYS A 22 -19.39 -33.35 7.30
CA CYS A 22 -20.28 -33.92 6.30
C CYS A 22 -19.44 -34.29 5.09
N THR A 23 -19.48 -35.54 4.72
CA THR A 23 -18.90 -36.08 3.49
C THR A 23 -19.79 -35.71 2.33
N ASP A 24 -19.23 -35.00 1.33
CA ASP A 24 -19.96 -34.47 0.22
C ASP A 24 -20.13 -35.47 -0.91
N ASP A 25 -21.38 -35.66 -1.34
CA ASP A 25 -21.71 -36.44 -2.54
C ASP A 25 -21.31 -35.73 -3.87
N ASP A 26 -20.94 -34.44 -3.82
CA ASP A 26 -20.52 -33.68 -5.02
C ASP A 26 -19.11 -34.04 -5.52
N ASP A 27 -18.23 -34.60 -4.67
CA ASP A 27 -16.91 -35.07 -5.08
C ASP A 27 -16.96 -36.28 -6.03
N VAL A 28 -18.07 -37.00 -6.04
CA VAL A 28 -18.27 -38.15 -6.93
C VAL A 28 -18.51 -37.73 -8.38
N ALA A 29 -19.09 -36.54 -8.60
CA ALA A 29 -19.33 -36.03 -9.96
C ALA A 29 -18.06 -35.41 -10.57
N ALA A 30 -17.19 -34.82 -9.74
CA ALA A 30 -15.93 -34.21 -10.18
C ALA A 30 -14.90 -35.23 -10.70
N ASN A 31 -15.00 -36.49 -10.25
CA ASN A 31 -14.08 -37.56 -10.60
C ASN A 31 -14.58 -38.47 -11.73
N ARG A 32 -15.65 -38.13 -12.44
CA ARG A 32 -16.07 -38.91 -13.60
C ARG A 32 -15.16 -38.57 -14.78
N PRO A 33 -14.52 -39.59 -15.42
CA PRO A 33 -13.76 -39.38 -16.64
C PRO A 33 -14.65 -38.70 -17.72
N ASP A 34 -14.13 -37.67 -18.37
CA ASP A 34 -14.75 -37.12 -19.55
C ASP A 34 -14.74 -38.22 -20.63
N PRO A 35 -15.88 -38.62 -21.15
CA PRO A 35 -15.94 -39.72 -22.13
C PRO A 35 -15.21 -39.39 -23.44
N ASP A 36 -14.92 -38.11 -23.69
CA ASP A 36 -14.30 -37.63 -24.93
C ASP A 36 -12.88 -37.08 -24.77
N GLY A 37 -12.26 -37.17 -23.57
CA GLY A 37 -10.97 -36.59 -23.31
C GLY A 37 -10.02 -37.41 -22.43
N PRO A 38 -8.71 -37.04 -22.37
CA PRO A 38 -7.81 -37.59 -21.37
C PRO A 38 -8.34 -37.27 -19.96
N SER A 39 -8.28 -38.24 -19.06
CA SER A 39 -8.78 -38.14 -17.68
C SER A 39 -7.84 -37.30 -16.82
N ALA A 40 -7.78 -35.98 -17.05
CA ALA A 40 -7.12 -35.07 -16.14
C ALA A 40 -8.07 -34.78 -14.97
N VAL A 41 -7.62 -35.06 -13.75
CA VAL A 41 -8.36 -34.82 -12.51
C VAL A 41 -7.53 -33.87 -11.66
N ASP A 42 -8.14 -32.79 -11.19
CA ASP A 42 -7.54 -31.95 -10.16
C ASP A 42 -7.72 -32.66 -8.80
N ASN A 43 -6.62 -33.13 -8.24
CA ASN A 43 -6.61 -33.83 -6.94
C ASN A 43 -6.61 -32.86 -5.75
N GLY A 44 -6.58 -31.56 -5.99
CA GLY A 44 -6.60 -30.55 -4.94
C GLY A 44 -7.97 -30.48 -4.22
N THR A 45 -7.93 -30.17 -2.94
CA THR A 45 -9.13 -30.07 -2.10
C THR A 45 -9.99 -28.89 -2.54
N TRP A 46 -11.25 -29.10 -2.90
CA TRP A 46 -12.26 -28.07 -3.09
C TRP A 46 -13.00 -27.84 -1.78
N LYS A 47 -13.07 -26.59 -1.37
CA LYS A 47 -13.87 -26.19 -0.21
C LYS A 47 -15.30 -25.96 -0.67
N ASP A 48 -16.28 -26.69 -0.10
CA ASP A 48 -17.69 -26.45 -0.43
C ASP A 48 -18.14 -25.06 -0.01
N LEU A 49 -18.56 -24.27 -0.99
CA LEU A 49 -19.05 -22.91 -0.82
C LEU A 49 -20.59 -22.80 -0.89
N SER A 50 -21.27 -23.92 -1.11
CA SER A 50 -22.74 -23.98 -1.30
C SER A 50 -23.53 -23.38 -0.13
N GLN A 51 -23.00 -23.49 1.10
CA GLN A 51 -23.60 -22.91 2.29
C GLN A 51 -23.78 -21.38 2.26
N TYR A 52 -23.01 -20.69 1.43
CA TYR A 52 -23.05 -19.23 1.28
C TYR A 52 -23.94 -18.80 0.10
N MET A 53 -24.20 -19.72 -0.83
CA MET A 53 -24.87 -19.45 -2.08
C MET A 53 -26.39 -19.32 -1.89
N ASP A 54 -27.00 -18.48 -2.71
CA ASP A 54 -28.44 -18.39 -2.86
C ASP A 54 -28.84 -18.73 -4.29
N THR A 55 -29.08 -20.01 -4.54
CA THR A 55 -29.45 -20.51 -5.87
C THR A 55 -30.83 -20.06 -6.36
N SER A 56 -31.62 -19.37 -5.53
CA SER A 56 -32.86 -18.72 -5.97
C SER A 56 -32.64 -17.43 -6.75
N VAL A 57 -31.42 -16.84 -6.65
CA VAL A 57 -30.98 -15.68 -7.42
C VAL A 57 -30.48 -16.14 -8.79
N ASN A 58 -30.94 -15.47 -9.87
CA ASN A 58 -30.38 -15.71 -11.18
C ASN A 58 -28.94 -15.13 -11.27
N PRO A 59 -27.91 -15.93 -11.61
CA PRO A 59 -26.55 -15.44 -11.73
C PRO A 59 -26.41 -14.30 -12.74
N GLY A 60 -27.24 -14.24 -13.78
CA GLY A 60 -27.28 -13.15 -14.75
C GLY A 60 -27.93 -11.86 -14.23
N ASP A 61 -28.60 -11.89 -13.07
CA ASP A 61 -29.18 -10.70 -12.45
C ASP A 61 -28.28 -10.12 -11.34
N ASP A 62 -27.63 -10.99 -10.54
CA ASP A 62 -26.75 -10.61 -9.45
C ASP A 62 -25.85 -11.80 -9.08
N PHE A 63 -24.63 -11.82 -9.63
CA PHE A 63 -23.70 -12.92 -9.42
C PHE A 63 -23.12 -12.92 -8.00
N PHE A 64 -22.89 -11.75 -7.41
CA PHE A 64 -22.48 -11.65 -6.03
C PHE A 64 -23.51 -12.27 -5.08
N MET A 65 -24.79 -11.91 -5.24
CA MET A 65 -25.85 -12.48 -4.41
C MET A 65 -26.14 -13.95 -4.72
N TYR A 66 -25.95 -14.39 -5.96
CA TYR A 66 -25.99 -15.81 -6.30
C TYR A 66 -24.96 -16.62 -5.49
N CYS A 67 -23.72 -16.13 -5.40
CA CYS A 67 -22.64 -16.80 -4.67
C CYS A 67 -22.67 -16.57 -3.15
N ASN A 68 -23.18 -15.42 -2.69
CA ASN A 68 -23.05 -14.96 -1.29
C ASN A 68 -24.40 -14.64 -0.61
N GLY A 69 -25.53 -14.86 -1.29
CA GLY A 69 -26.83 -14.40 -0.80
C GLY A 69 -27.29 -15.02 0.49
N THR A 70 -26.98 -16.28 0.76
CA THR A 70 -27.27 -16.94 2.03
C THR A 70 -26.42 -16.34 3.16
N TYR A 71 -25.13 -16.08 2.90
CA TYR A 71 -24.27 -15.36 3.84
C TYR A 71 -24.85 -13.97 4.14
N TRP A 72 -25.18 -13.20 3.10
CA TRP A 72 -25.73 -11.84 3.24
C TRP A 72 -27.01 -11.82 4.10
N LYS A 73 -27.93 -12.76 3.87
CA LYS A 73 -29.20 -12.85 4.62
C LYS A 73 -29.00 -13.24 6.08
N ASN A 74 -28.08 -14.16 6.36
CA ASN A 74 -27.93 -14.78 7.67
C ASN A 74 -26.88 -14.09 8.57
N THR A 75 -26.04 -13.26 8.01
CA THR A 75 -25.00 -12.55 8.75
C THR A 75 -25.54 -11.24 9.31
N ASN A 76 -25.30 -11.00 10.60
CA ASN A 76 -25.56 -9.71 11.22
C ASN A 76 -24.24 -8.93 11.29
N VAL A 77 -24.25 -7.73 10.74
CA VAL A 77 -23.14 -6.78 10.95
C VAL A 77 -23.34 -6.15 12.31
N SER A 78 -22.35 -6.29 13.19
CA SER A 78 -22.41 -5.67 14.51
C SER A 78 -22.41 -4.16 14.36
N ALA A 79 -23.36 -3.48 15.01
CA ALA A 79 -23.31 -2.03 15.14
C ALA A 79 -22.05 -1.66 15.95
N SER A 80 -21.12 -1.02 15.30
CA SER A 80 -19.92 -0.47 15.91
C SER A 80 -20.21 0.94 16.44
N LEU A 81 -19.42 1.38 17.44
CA LEU A 81 -19.45 2.78 17.88
C LEU A 81 -19.05 3.76 16.76
N LEU A 82 -18.38 3.25 15.73
CA LEU A 82 -17.90 4.02 14.59
C LEU A 82 -18.41 3.36 13.30
N PRO A 83 -19.34 4.01 12.57
CA PRO A 83 -19.98 3.44 11.37
C PRO A 83 -19.02 2.95 10.28
N GLN A 84 -17.82 3.54 10.17
CA GLN A 84 -16.79 3.14 9.19
C GLN A 84 -16.29 1.71 9.36
N TYR A 85 -16.58 1.04 10.48
CA TYR A 85 -16.18 -0.35 10.75
C TYR A 85 -17.35 -1.34 10.69
N GLU A 86 -18.51 -0.90 10.21
CA GLU A 86 -19.70 -1.77 10.11
C GLU A 86 -19.64 -2.63 8.83
N ILE A 87 -18.60 -3.42 8.71
CA ILE A 87 -18.40 -4.44 7.67
C ILE A 87 -17.93 -5.75 8.29
N THR A 88 -18.34 -6.86 7.70
CA THR A 88 -17.81 -8.20 7.99
C THR A 88 -17.66 -8.98 6.69
N GLY A 89 -16.63 -9.82 6.57
CA GLY A 89 -16.41 -10.56 5.34
C GLY A 89 -15.21 -11.50 5.40
N TYR A 90 -15.08 -12.34 4.39
CA TYR A 90 -14.06 -13.37 4.32
C TYR A 90 -12.65 -12.79 4.34
N THR A 91 -12.36 -11.85 3.46
CA THR A 91 -11.03 -11.20 3.40
C THR A 91 -10.69 -10.44 4.68
N ASN A 92 -11.70 -9.78 5.31
CA ASN A 92 -11.51 -9.10 6.59
C ASN A 92 -11.13 -10.10 7.71
N ASP A 93 -11.78 -11.26 7.76
CA ASP A 93 -11.48 -12.29 8.75
C ASP A 93 -10.06 -12.84 8.57
N LEU A 94 -9.63 -13.05 7.33
CA LEU A 94 -8.26 -13.47 7.01
C LEU A 94 -7.24 -12.41 7.36
N ALA A 95 -7.52 -11.15 7.07
CA ALA A 95 -6.66 -10.02 7.39
C ALA A 95 -6.45 -9.90 8.91
N MET A 96 -7.53 -10.02 9.69
CA MET A 96 -7.43 -10.04 11.17
C MET A 96 -6.60 -11.23 11.67
N ALA A 97 -6.79 -12.42 11.10
CA ALA A 97 -6.03 -13.59 11.47
C ALA A 97 -4.53 -13.47 11.13
N PHE A 98 -4.21 -12.87 10.00
CA PHE A 98 -2.83 -12.58 9.59
C PHE A 98 -2.20 -11.52 10.50
N SER A 99 -2.87 -10.40 10.72
CA SER A 99 -2.41 -9.35 11.64
C SER A 99 -2.11 -9.91 13.03
N LYS A 100 -2.94 -10.83 13.51
CA LYS A 100 -2.69 -11.52 14.79
C LYS A 100 -1.41 -12.35 14.76
N LYS A 101 -1.10 -13.06 13.67
CA LYS A 101 0.17 -13.79 13.53
C LYS A 101 1.37 -12.82 13.57
N VAL A 102 1.24 -11.66 12.94
CA VAL A 102 2.28 -10.61 12.93
C VAL A 102 2.48 -10.02 14.33
N GLU A 103 1.41 -9.70 15.05
CA GLU A 103 1.46 -9.20 16.43
C GLU A 103 2.14 -10.19 17.40
N ASP A 104 1.96 -11.50 17.18
CA ASP A 104 2.56 -12.55 18.02
C ASP A 104 4.07 -12.75 17.73
N LEU A 105 4.62 -12.13 16.67
CA LEU A 105 6.05 -12.18 16.38
C LEU A 105 6.85 -11.35 17.38
N LYS A 106 7.98 -11.91 17.80
CA LYS A 106 8.95 -11.17 18.61
C LYS A 106 9.98 -10.52 17.70
N VAL A 107 10.01 -9.19 17.73
CA VAL A 107 11.02 -8.36 17.06
C VAL A 107 12.07 -7.98 18.09
N PRO A 108 13.30 -8.56 18.05
CA PRO A 108 14.27 -8.43 19.13
C PRO A 108 14.62 -6.96 19.45
N VAL A 109 14.84 -6.13 18.41
CA VAL A 109 15.16 -4.70 18.59
C VAL A 109 14.03 -3.93 19.26
N LYS A 110 12.77 -4.22 18.93
CA LYS A 110 11.59 -3.63 19.56
C LYS A 110 11.51 -4.01 21.04
N VAL A 111 11.70 -5.30 21.35
CA VAL A 111 11.68 -5.80 22.74
C VAL A 111 12.75 -5.10 23.59
N LYS A 112 13.96 -4.97 23.05
CA LYS A 112 15.08 -4.28 23.72
C LYS A 112 14.76 -2.81 23.96
N PHE A 113 14.34 -2.09 22.91
CA PHE A 113 13.98 -0.66 22.99
C PHE A 113 12.92 -0.41 24.05
N LEU A 114 11.83 -1.21 24.02
CA LEU A 114 10.73 -1.03 24.99
C LEU A 114 11.18 -1.30 26.43
N ALA A 115 12.09 -2.26 26.64
CA ALA A 115 12.65 -2.54 27.95
C ALA A 115 13.52 -1.38 28.48
N ASP A 116 14.30 -0.75 27.61
CA ASP A 116 15.10 0.42 27.98
C ASP A 116 14.24 1.68 28.14
N TYR A 117 13.19 1.81 27.32
CA TYR A 117 12.21 2.86 27.46
C TYR A 117 11.46 2.82 28.79
N GLU A 118 11.12 1.64 29.29
CA GLU A 118 10.52 1.46 30.62
C GLU A 118 11.45 1.91 31.76
N LYS A 119 12.77 1.83 31.55
CA LYS A 119 13.79 2.25 32.52
C LYS A 119 14.30 3.67 32.33
N ARG A 120 13.69 4.46 31.44
CA ARG A 120 14.20 5.77 31.01
C ARG A 120 14.44 6.75 32.15
N ASP A 121 13.63 6.71 33.20
CA ASP A 121 13.83 7.56 34.39
C ASP A 121 15.08 7.18 35.18
N GLN A 122 15.36 5.87 35.24
CA GLN A 122 16.53 5.35 35.95
C GLN A 122 17.82 5.65 35.17
N THR A 123 17.72 5.81 33.87
CA THR A 123 18.85 6.09 32.95
C THR A 123 18.91 7.55 32.49
N ALA A 124 18.11 8.45 33.05
CA ALA A 124 18.02 9.86 32.63
C ALA A 124 19.37 10.59 32.69
N ALA A 125 20.21 10.30 33.70
CA ALA A 125 21.52 10.90 33.82
C ALA A 125 22.48 10.46 32.68
N GLN A 126 22.45 9.21 32.26
CA GLN A 126 23.22 8.70 31.13
C GLN A 126 22.73 9.32 29.81
N ALA A 127 21.41 9.41 29.63
CA ALA A 127 20.82 10.06 28.47
C ALA A 127 21.22 11.54 28.38
N GLN A 128 21.23 12.26 29.49
CA GLN A 128 21.69 13.66 29.54
C GLN A 128 23.17 13.78 29.19
N GLN A 129 24.04 12.92 29.72
CA GLN A 129 25.47 12.91 29.37
C GLN A 129 25.70 12.64 27.89
N LEU A 130 24.93 11.72 27.28
CA LEU A 130 24.99 11.45 25.85
C LEU A 130 24.55 12.68 25.04
N TYR A 131 23.43 13.30 25.44
CA TYR A 131 22.95 14.53 24.82
C TYR A 131 24.01 15.63 24.83
N ASP A 132 24.57 15.95 26.00
CA ASP A 132 25.59 17.01 26.17
C ASP A 132 26.83 16.71 25.31
N LYS A 133 27.29 15.46 25.28
CA LYS A 133 28.40 15.01 24.46
C LYS A 133 28.14 15.18 22.96
N VAL A 134 26.95 14.78 22.49
CA VAL A 134 26.59 14.90 21.07
C VAL A 134 26.47 16.36 20.66
N LEU A 135 25.85 17.21 21.49
CA LEU A 135 25.76 18.65 21.25
C LEU A 135 27.13 19.30 21.18
N LEU A 136 28.00 19.03 22.18
CA LEU A 136 29.38 19.56 22.19
C LEU A 136 30.14 19.14 20.94
N ASN A 137 30.10 17.86 20.59
CA ASN A 137 30.86 17.32 19.43
C ASN A 137 30.32 17.84 18.09
N SER A 138 29.08 18.29 18.01
CA SER A 138 28.52 18.89 16.79
C SER A 138 29.21 20.23 16.44
N GLY A 139 29.66 20.96 17.47
CA GLY A 139 30.18 22.32 17.34
C GLY A 139 29.10 23.39 17.14
N LEU A 140 27.82 23.08 17.37
CA LEU A 140 26.72 24.00 17.12
C LEU A 140 26.82 25.28 17.95
N ASP A 141 27.19 25.16 19.22
CA ASP A 141 27.38 26.33 20.11
C ASP A 141 28.52 27.23 19.69
N ALA A 142 29.57 26.65 19.14
CA ALA A 142 30.76 27.36 18.67
C ALA A 142 30.62 27.96 17.26
N ALA A 143 29.55 27.61 16.52
CA ALA A 143 29.34 28.10 15.16
C ALA A 143 29.15 29.62 15.15
N THR A 144 29.86 30.33 14.30
CA THR A 144 29.81 31.78 14.13
C THR A 144 29.26 32.20 12.76
N THR A 145 29.18 31.26 11.84
CA THR A 145 28.61 31.48 10.50
C THR A 145 27.45 30.53 10.22
N LYS A 146 26.58 30.90 9.29
CA LYS A 146 25.47 30.03 8.84
C LYS A 146 25.98 28.68 8.35
N GLU A 147 27.07 28.69 7.58
CA GLU A 147 27.63 27.45 7.04
C GLU A 147 28.15 26.51 8.15
N GLU A 148 28.80 27.04 9.17
CA GLU A 148 29.23 26.25 10.34
C GLU A 148 28.06 25.69 11.12
N ALA A 149 27.00 26.50 11.30
CA ALA A 149 25.79 26.06 12.01
C ALA A 149 25.06 24.93 11.25
N TRP A 150 24.95 25.00 9.91
CA TRP A 150 24.36 23.96 9.10
C TRP A 150 25.21 22.68 9.08
N LYS A 151 26.55 22.80 9.03
CA LYS A 151 27.44 21.64 9.23
C LYS A 151 27.25 21.00 10.61
N ALA A 152 27.12 21.82 11.65
CA ALA A 152 26.87 21.31 12.99
C ALA A 152 25.53 20.58 13.11
N ALA A 153 24.45 21.10 12.50
CA ALA A 153 23.16 20.42 12.43
C ALA A 153 23.26 19.08 11.68
N ALA A 154 24.03 19.00 10.60
CA ALA A 154 24.29 17.75 9.91
C ALA A 154 25.07 16.74 10.77
N ARG A 155 26.01 17.22 11.59
CA ARG A 155 26.74 16.35 12.55
C ARG A 155 25.84 15.81 13.66
N LEU A 156 24.87 16.61 14.14
CA LEU A 156 23.83 16.12 15.05
C LEU A 156 23.03 14.98 14.39
N ALA A 157 22.58 15.16 13.16
CA ALA A 157 21.88 14.11 12.41
C ALA A 157 22.76 12.85 12.20
N LYS A 158 24.05 13.01 11.87
CA LYS A 158 25.00 11.89 11.77
C LYS A 158 25.21 11.16 13.10
N ALA A 159 25.07 11.86 14.21
CA ALA A 159 25.13 11.26 15.54
C ALA A 159 23.82 10.54 15.92
N GLY A 160 22.79 10.62 15.09
CA GLY A 160 21.49 9.99 15.30
C GLY A 160 20.45 10.90 15.94
N ALA A 161 20.77 12.18 16.14
CA ALA A 161 19.78 13.16 16.55
C ALA A 161 18.70 13.35 15.46
N PHE A 162 17.57 13.93 15.83
CA PHE A 162 16.51 14.21 14.89
C PHE A 162 16.98 15.10 13.74
N MET A 163 16.64 14.74 12.52
CA MET A 163 17.02 15.50 11.33
C MET A 163 16.02 16.63 11.08
N MET A 164 16.49 17.88 11.10
CA MET A 164 15.72 19.05 10.67
C MET A 164 15.38 19.01 9.18
N ILE A 165 16.21 18.34 8.41
CA ILE A 165 16.04 18.11 6.98
C ILE A 165 15.76 16.62 6.80
N ARG A 166 14.57 16.29 6.35
CA ARG A 166 14.21 14.91 6.04
C ARG A 166 14.67 14.53 4.64
N LEU A 167 15.01 13.26 4.48
CA LEU A 167 15.33 12.63 3.22
C LEU A 167 14.33 11.50 2.98
N VAL A 168 13.67 11.51 1.83
CA VAL A 168 12.69 10.50 1.45
C VAL A 168 13.10 9.86 0.14
N PRO A 169 13.16 8.53 0.06
CA PRO A 169 13.53 7.84 -1.16
C PRO A 169 12.43 7.89 -2.22
N PHE A 170 12.81 7.94 -3.48
CA PHE A 170 11.93 7.82 -4.64
C PHE A 170 12.71 7.30 -5.85
N SER A 171 12.02 6.96 -6.95
CA SER A 171 12.70 6.58 -8.19
C SER A 171 12.87 7.78 -9.10
N LYS A 172 14.04 7.88 -9.73
CA LYS A 172 14.33 8.83 -10.80
C LYS A 172 15.23 8.20 -11.84
N GLY A 173 14.74 8.15 -13.08
CA GLY A 173 15.47 7.52 -14.17
C GLY A 173 15.83 6.05 -13.90
N GLY A 174 14.96 5.31 -13.19
CA GLY A 174 15.16 3.92 -12.84
C GLY A 174 16.15 3.66 -11.69
N ASN A 175 16.52 4.70 -10.94
CA ASN A 175 17.38 4.57 -9.76
C ASN A 175 16.76 5.21 -8.53
N ILE A 176 17.06 4.66 -7.35
CA ILE A 176 16.67 5.25 -6.07
C ILE A 176 17.41 6.58 -5.89
N ARG A 177 16.67 7.62 -5.60
CA ARG A 177 17.12 8.98 -5.28
C ARG A 177 16.41 9.46 -4.03
N PHE A 178 16.80 10.64 -3.54
CA PHE A 178 16.19 11.23 -2.36
C PHE A 178 15.75 12.65 -2.66
N TYR A 179 14.58 13.04 -2.11
CA TYR A 179 14.23 14.45 -2.01
C TYR A 179 14.35 14.90 -0.56
N ALA A 180 14.75 16.18 -0.41
CA ALA A 180 14.93 16.82 0.88
C ALA A 180 13.87 17.87 1.14
N TYR A 181 13.36 17.94 2.37
CA TYR A 181 12.48 19.01 2.82
C TYR A 181 12.76 19.39 4.27
N GLY A 182 12.44 20.64 4.64
CA GLY A 182 12.48 21.09 6.02
C GLY A 182 11.26 20.57 6.77
N ASP A 183 11.47 20.05 7.96
CA ASP A 183 10.41 19.60 8.84
C ASP A 183 9.99 20.71 9.80
N GLU A 184 8.71 20.82 10.13
CA GLU A 184 8.23 21.79 11.10
C GLU A 184 8.28 21.24 12.53
N ILE A 185 8.74 22.05 13.48
CA ILE A 185 8.72 21.66 14.91
C ILE A 185 7.31 21.37 15.41
N GLU A 186 6.31 22.08 14.90
CA GLU A 186 4.90 21.84 15.25
C GLU A 186 4.46 20.41 14.94
N TYR A 187 5.06 19.79 13.93
CA TYR A 187 4.82 18.38 13.60
C TYR A 187 5.31 17.44 14.71
N MET A 188 6.38 17.80 15.41
CA MET A 188 6.86 17.05 16.58
C MET A 188 6.05 17.31 17.84
N SER A 189 5.54 18.52 18.02
CA SER A 189 4.65 18.88 19.13
C SER A 189 3.22 18.40 18.90
N GLY A 190 2.84 18.27 17.63
CA GLY A 190 1.56 17.73 17.19
C GLY A 190 1.58 16.22 16.92
N ILE A 191 2.62 15.48 17.32
CA ILE A 191 2.50 14.04 17.52
C ILE A 191 1.50 13.89 18.67
N SER A 192 0.25 14.02 18.31
CA SER A 192 -0.87 13.60 19.11
C SER A 192 -0.69 12.10 19.30
N PHE A 193 -0.10 11.73 20.43
CA PHE A 193 -0.27 10.38 20.99
C PHE A 193 -1.72 10.18 21.44
N GLY A 194 -2.61 11.07 21.00
CA GLY A 194 -4.04 10.93 21.04
C GLY A 194 -4.41 9.80 20.10
N GLY A 195 -4.88 8.74 20.70
CA GLY A 195 -5.21 7.50 20.07
C GLY A 195 -5.98 7.69 18.74
N TYR A 196 -5.85 6.74 17.91
CA TYR A 196 -6.85 6.40 16.92
C TYR A 196 -8.23 6.40 17.61
N GLY A 197 -8.97 7.46 17.45
CA GLY A 197 -10.28 7.61 18.07
C GLY A 197 -10.47 9.00 18.62
N ASP A 198 -10.64 9.93 17.75
CA ASP A 198 -11.63 11.02 17.76
C ASP A 198 -11.30 11.93 16.58
N SER A 199 -11.84 11.57 15.42
CA SER A 199 -11.90 12.46 14.28
C SER A 199 -13.04 13.44 14.48
N ASP A 200 -12.83 14.45 15.27
CA ASP A 200 -13.60 15.68 15.16
C ASP A 200 -12.70 16.77 14.62
N GLY A 201 -12.91 17.08 13.35
CA GLY A 201 -12.63 18.38 12.76
C GLY A 201 -11.21 18.66 12.32
N GLY A 202 -10.92 18.48 11.04
CA GLY A 202 -10.19 19.46 10.27
C GLY A 202 -8.71 19.69 10.62
N GLY A 203 -7.91 18.65 10.70
CA GLY A 203 -6.46 18.73 10.59
C GLY A 203 -6.04 18.08 9.28
N ALA A 204 -5.51 18.85 8.34
CA ALA A 204 -4.91 18.31 7.13
C ALA A 204 -3.67 17.53 7.54
N ASP A 205 -3.81 16.21 7.72
CA ASP A 205 -2.69 15.31 7.93
C ASP A 205 -1.79 15.36 6.70
N ALA A 206 -0.59 15.89 6.86
CA ALA A 206 0.45 15.88 5.83
C ALA A 206 0.84 14.45 5.38
N HIS A 207 0.40 13.42 6.11
CA HIS A 207 0.49 12.03 5.73
C HIS A 207 -0.55 11.60 4.68
N HIS A 208 -1.60 12.38 4.44
CA HIS A 208 -2.54 12.15 3.35
C HIS A 208 -2.01 12.59 1.96
N ALA A 209 -0.81 13.12 1.86
CA ALA A 209 -0.12 13.25 0.58
C ALA A 209 0.17 11.90 -0.10
N ARG A 210 -0.16 10.79 0.57
CA ARG A 210 -0.12 9.42 0.03
C ARG A 210 -1.49 8.83 -0.31
N ARG A 211 -2.56 9.56 -0.17
CA ARG A 211 -3.68 9.28 -1.05
C ARG A 211 -3.13 9.50 -2.44
N SER A 212 -3.23 8.52 -3.32
CA SER A 212 -3.08 8.75 -4.74
C SER A 212 -3.70 10.10 -5.02
N PRO A 213 -2.93 11.10 -5.46
CA PRO A 213 -3.54 12.40 -5.71
C PRO A 213 -4.70 12.11 -6.64
N THR A 214 -5.88 12.60 -6.33
CA THR A 214 -6.96 12.65 -7.30
C THR A 214 -6.45 13.57 -8.39
N TYR A 215 -5.83 12.98 -9.41
CA TYR A 215 -5.24 13.70 -10.51
C TYR A 215 -6.38 14.34 -11.27
N ASP A 216 -6.41 15.67 -11.24
CA ASP A 216 -7.28 16.40 -12.16
C ASP A 216 -6.83 16.05 -13.60
N ALA A 217 -7.66 15.29 -14.30
CA ALA A 217 -7.39 14.90 -15.68
C ALA A 217 -7.15 16.11 -16.60
N ALA A 218 -7.75 17.27 -16.28
CA ALA A 218 -7.51 18.52 -16.97
C ALA A 218 -6.09 19.07 -16.75
N PHE A 219 -5.50 18.81 -15.57
CA PHE A 219 -4.12 19.21 -15.28
C PHE A 219 -3.11 18.37 -16.05
N VAL A 220 -3.30 17.04 -16.11
CA VAL A 220 -2.38 16.13 -16.81
C VAL A 220 -2.39 16.36 -18.33
N SER A 221 -3.54 16.69 -18.92
CA SER A 221 -3.63 17.04 -20.34
C SER A 221 -2.97 18.39 -20.69
N SER A 222 -2.75 19.25 -19.70
CA SER A 222 -2.05 20.54 -19.85
C SER A 222 -0.54 20.43 -19.63
N LEU A 223 -0.05 19.30 -19.09
CA LEU A 223 1.38 19.07 -18.97
C LEU A 223 1.97 18.87 -20.37
N GLN A 224 2.50 19.96 -20.91
CA GLN A 224 3.50 19.85 -21.97
C GLN A 224 4.58 18.88 -21.48
N PRO A 225 5.19 18.07 -22.37
CA PRO A 225 6.31 17.22 -21.97
C PRO A 225 7.29 18.09 -21.20
N VAL A 226 7.30 17.91 -19.88
CA VAL A 226 8.20 18.67 -19.00
C VAL A 226 9.59 18.30 -19.50
N SER A 227 10.26 19.28 -20.07
CA SER A 227 11.66 19.13 -20.44
C SER A 227 12.37 18.46 -19.26
N ASN A 228 13.27 17.51 -19.50
CA ASN A 228 14.02 16.69 -18.53
C ASN A 228 14.84 17.49 -17.49
N ALA A 229 14.39 18.65 -17.08
CA ALA A 229 15.03 19.61 -16.21
C ALA A 229 14.43 19.64 -14.80
N THR A 230 14.12 18.47 -14.22
CA THR A 230 14.07 18.38 -12.77
C THR A 230 15.49 18.57 -12.26
N ARG A 231 15.74 19.69 -11.61
CA ARG A 231 17.08 20.05 -11.14
C ARG A 231 17.30 19.49 -9.75
N SER A 232 18.39 18.77 -9.57
CA SER A 232 18.92 18.44 -8.25
C SER A 232 19.17 19.72 -7.43
N VAL A 233 19.32 19.58 -6.13
CA VAL A 233 19.65 20.69 -5.22
C VAL A 233 20.90 21.42 -5.72
N SER A 234 20.74 22.68 -6.10
CA SER A 234 21.81 23.50 -6.66
C SER A 234 22.49 24.38 -5.61
N GLU A 235 23.79 24.57 -5.75
CA GLU A 235 24.59 25.44 -4.86
C GLU A 235 24.17 26.92 -4.96
N THR A 236 23.60 27.33 -6.09
CA THR A 236 23.14 28.71 -6.32
C THR A 236 21.85 29.01 -5.55
N GLU A 237 20.91 28.07 -5.52
CA GLU A 237 19.60 28.27 -4.90
C GLU A 237 19.59 27.80 -3.43
N TRP A 238 20.29 26.70 -3.13
CA TRP A 238 20.28 26.03 -1.84
C TRP A 238 21.67 25.83 -1.25
N PRO A 239 22.52 26.89 -1.12
CA PRO A 239 23.92 26.73 -0.72
C PRO A 239 24.11 26.09 0.67
N LEU A 240 23.22 26.40 1.63
CA LEU A 240 23.29 25.84 2.97
C LEU A 240 22.76 24.40 3.03
N LEU A 241 21.73 24.07 2.25
CA LEU A 241 21.28 22.68 2.10
C LEU A 241 22.37 21.82 1.44
N VAL A 242 23.05 22.34 0.41
CA VAL A 242 24.22 21.68 -0.21
C VAL A 242 25.31 21.42 0.84
N THR A 243 25.61 22.40 1.67
CA THR A 243 26.55 22.24 2.79
C THR A 243 26.12 21.15 3.76
N TYR A 244 24.84 21.12 4.14
CA TYR A 244 24.28 20.10 5.03
C TYR A 244 24.38 18.70 4.43
N LEU A 245 23.98 18.53 3.17
CA LEU A 245 24.01 17.24 2.46
C LEU A 245 25.43 16.71 2.30
N LYS A 246 26.40 17.57 1.91
CA LYS A 246 27.82 17.21 1.84
C LYS A 246 28.36 16.74 3.20
N GLU A 247 28.01 17.45 4.29
CA GLU A 247 28.41 17.05 5.65
C GLU A 247 27.74 15.74 6.07
N LEU A 248 26.48 15.47 5.68
CA LEU A 248 25.83 14.17 5.88
C LEU A 248 26.49 13.03 5.10
N GLY A 249 27.17 13.34 4.00
CA GLY A 249 27.82 12.37 3.11
C GLY A 249 26.95 11.98 1.91
N PHE A 250 26.03 12.85 1.49
CA PHE A 250 25.31 12.73 0.23
C PHE A 250 25.93 13.62 -0.85
N ASN A 251 25.82 13.19 -2.11
CA ASN A 251 26.09 14.04 -3.24
C ASN A 251 24.86 14.93 -3.51
N PRO A 252 24.95 16.27 -3.37
CA PRO A 252 23.79 17.14 -3.59
C PRO A 252 23.17 17.05 -4.99
N GLU A 253 23.98 16.72 -6.02
CA GLU A 253 23.49 16.54 -7.39
C GLU A 253 22.54 15.34 -7.55
N GLU A 254 22.50 14.46 -6.55
CA GLU A 254 21.63 13.28 -6.51
C GLU A 254 20.45 13.42 -5.54
N VAL A 255 20.30 14.61 -4.92
CA VAL A 255 19.22 14.95 -4.00
C VAL A 255 18.37 16.05 -4.65
N TYR A 256 17.06 15.96 -4.51
CA TYR A 256 16.07 16.84 -5.12
C TYR A 256 15.32 17.63 -4.04
N THR A 257 14.64 18.70 -4.42
CA THR A 257 13.72 19.41 -3.52
C THR A 257 12.36 18.72 -3.54
N VAL A 258 11.52 19.03 -2.57
CA VAL A 258 10.16 18.53 -2.54
C VAL A 258 9.34 19.00 -3.74
N SER A 259 9.58 20.21 -4.27
CA SER A 259 8.93 20.68 -5.50
C SER A 259 9.31 19.84 -6.71
N ASP A 260 10.58 19.45 -6.81
CA ASP A 260 11.03 18.56 -7.89
C ASP A 260 10.39 17.18 -7.75
N TYR A 261 10.23 16.69 -6.52
CA TYR A 261 9.52 15.44 -6.26
C TYR A 261 8.04 15.52 -6.66
N PHE A 262 7.31 16.58 -6.29
CA PHE A 262 5.90 16.74 -6.69
C PHE A 262 5.76 16.82 -8.22
N THR A 263 6.67 17.50 -8.89
CA THR A 263 6.74 17.50 -10.35
C THR A 263 6.98 16.09 -10.90
N GLN A 264 7.89 15.33 -10.25
CA GLN A 264 8.22 13.95 -10.64
C GLN A 264 7.03 13.01 -10.54
N ILE A 265 6.18 13.13 -9.54
CA ILE A 265 4.99 12.29 -9.37
C ILE A 265 3.74 12.84 -10.11
N GLY A 266 3.91 13.85 -10.96
CA GLY A 266 2.82 14.45 -11.73
C GLY A 266 1.84 15.29 -10.91
N SER A 267 2.20 15.66 -9.68
CA SER A 267 1.41 16.56 -8.83
C SER A 267 1.80 18.02 -9.09
N ASP A 268 0.90 18.96 -8.73
CA ASP A 268 1.20 20.39 -8.84
C ASP A 268 2.36 20.75 -7.89
N PRO A 269 3.52 21.21 -8.44
CA PRO A 269 4.64 21.66 -7.61
C PRO A 269 4.33 22.93 -6.82
N LYS A 270 3.19 23.58 -7.10
CA LYS A 270 2.67 24.74 -6.36
C LYS A 270 1.54 24.36 -5.41
N SER A 271 1.30 23.05 -5.20
CA SER A 271 0.33 22.60 -4.17
C SER A 271 0.70 23.21 -2.82
N ASP A 272 -0.28 23.43 -1.98
CA ASP A 272 -0.08 24.02 -0.65
C ASP A 272 1.01 23.27 0.14
N ASN A 273 1.01 21.93 0.08
CA ASN A 273 2.02 21.11 0.74
C ASN A 273 3.43 21.34 0.20
N ALA A 274 3.64 21.29 -1.14
CA ALA A 274 4.97 21.54 -1.73
C ALA A 274 5.46 22.95 -1.41
N THR A 275 4.56 23.91 -1.46
CA THR A 275 4.84 25.32 -1.15
C THR A 275 5.25 25.48 0.31
N GLU A 276 4.54 24.87 1.26
CA GLU A 276 4.88 24.92 2.69
C GLU A 276 6.23 24.28 3.00
N TYR A 277 6.50 23.08 2.51
CA TYR A 277 7.79 22.42 2.75
C TYR A 277 8.98 23.21 2.19
N ASN A 278 8.84 23.78 1.01
CA ASN A 278 9.87 24.65 0.43
C ASN A 278 10.02 25.95 1.21
N LYS A 279 8.93 26.51 1.71
CA LYS A 279 8.92 27.73 2.54
C LYS A 279 9.64 27.49 3.86
N VAL A 280 9.40 26.34 4.52
CA VAL A 280 10.13 25.96 5.74
C VAL A 280 11.64 25.88 5.48
N LEU A 281 12.04 25.16 4.43
CA LEU A 281 13.44 25.03 4.05
C LEU A 281 14.08 26.38 3.69
N LYS A 282 13.35 27.23 2.98
CA LYS A 282 13.77 28.58 2.63
C LYS A 282 13.91 29.46 3.87
N THR A 283 12.94 29.40 4.78
CA THR A 283 13.00 30.11 6.06
C THR A 283 14.23 29.72 6.87
N MET A 284 14.51 28.41 6.96
CA MET A 284 15.72 27.92 7.64
C MET A 284 17.00 28.47 6.98
N GLN A 285 17.07 28.52 5.66
CA GLN A 285 18.22 29.04 4.92
C GLN A 285 18.41 30.55 5.10
N ASP A 286 17.33 31.32 5.23
CA ASP A 286 17.36 32.77 5.37
C ASP A 286 17.60 33.22 6.83
N MET A 287 17.34 32.40 7.82
CA MET A 287 17.57 32.70 9.25
C MET A 287 18.98 33.23 9.50
N ASP A 288 19.15 34.10 10.48
CA ASP A 288 20.46 34.41 11.02
C ASP A 288 21.06 33.22 11.78
N VAL A 289 22.36 33.29 12.06
CA VAL A 289 23.07 32.16 12.68
C VAL A 289 22.55 31.82 14.06
N GLU A 290 22.18 32.82 14.89
CA GLU A 290 21.75 32.60 16.26
C GLU A 290 20.32 32.01 16.29
N ASP A 291 19.43 32.48 15.43
CA ASP A 291 18.08 31.92 15.32
C ASP A 291 18.09 30.50 14.75
N PHE A 292 18.94 30.23 13.76
CA PHE A 292 19.13 28.85 13.28
C PHE A 292 19.69 27.92 14.37
N LYS A 293 20.65 28.38 15.19
CA LYS A 293 21.18 27.62 16.32
C LYS A 293 20.09 27.32 17.36
N LYS A 294 19.23 28.30 17.69
CA LYS A 294 18.09 28.09 18.58
C LYS A 294 17.12 27.04 18.01
N LEU A 295 16.82 27.14 16.72
CA LEU A 295 15.97 26.18 16.03
C LEU A 295 16.58 24.78 16.08
N ALA A 296 17.84 24.61 15.68
CA ALA A 296 18.55 23.32 15.71
C ALA A 296 18.56 22.69 17.11
N LYS A 297 18.78 23.53 18.16
CA LYS A 297 18.70 23.07 19.55
C LYS A 297 17.28 22.66 19.95
N SER A 298 16.26 23.30 19.43
CA SER A 298 14.86 22.92 19.72
C SER A 298 14.54 21.53 19.15
N TYR A 299 14.94 21.25 17.92
CA TYR A 299 14.82 19.90 17.35
C TYR A 299 15.62 18.87 18.14
N PHE A 300 16.86 19.21 18.50
CA PHE A 300 17.69 18.31 19.29
C PHE A 300 17.14 18.07 20.70
N ARG A 301 16.58 19.11 21.33
CA ARG A 301 15.91 18.98 22.65
C ARG A 301 14.67 18.11 22.57
N ALA A 302 13.92 18.16 21.48
CA ALA A 302 12.74 17.34 21.30
C ALA A 302 13.06 15.84 21.43
N ASP A 303 14.26 15.39 21.04
CA ASP A 303 14.70 14.01 21.25
C ASP A 303 14.75 13.59 22.71
N THR A 304 15.32 14.44 23.56
CA THR A 304 15.39 14.11 25.00
C THR A 304 14.01 14.16 25.65
N THR A 305 13.16 15.03 25.16
CA THR A 305 11.79 15.19 25.63
C THR A 305 10.94 13.97 25.30
N PHE A 306 11.14 13.40 24.12
CA PHE A 306 10.44 12.22 23.64
C PHE A 306 10.73 10.98 24.51
N ILE A 307 11.94 10.89 25.08
CA ILE A 307 12.39 9.72 25.85
C ILE A 307 12.29 9.93 27.36
N SER A 308 12.15 11.16 27.84
CA SER A 308 12.04 11.43 29.28
C SER A 308 10.59 11.46 29.75
N THR A 309 10.32 10.91 30.95
CA THR A 309 9.02 11.03 31.62
C THR A 309 8.72 12.48 31.99
N GLY A 310 7.49 12.89 31.78
CA GLY A 310 7.04 14.27 32.13
C GLY A 310 7.60 15.36 31.22
N ALA A 311 8.46 15.05 30.27
CA ALA A 311 9.08 16.07 29.45
C ALA A 311 8.18 16.53 28.30
N MET A 312 7.29 15.68 27.79
CA MET A 312 6.18 16.14 26.93
C MET A 312 5.34 17.20 27.65
N ALA A 313 5.09 17.02 28.93
CA ALA A 313 4.43 18.04 29.77
C ALA A 313 5.25 19.33 29.93
N ALA A 314 6.57 19.27 29.87
CA ALA A 314 7.45 20.44 30.02
C ALA A 314 7.61 21.24 28.72
N VAL A 315 7.63 20.56 27.55
CA VAL A 315 7.67 21.22 26.23
C VAL A 315 6.30 21.80 25.87
N ASN A 316 5.24 21.12 26.28
CA ASN A 316 3.87 21.49 25.96
C ASN A 316 3.13 22.16 27.13
N LYS A 317 3.82 22.82 28.06
CA LYS A 317 3.16 23.49 29.18
C LYS A 317 2.09 24.52 28.75
N GLU A 318 2.18 25.04 27.52
CA GLU A 318 1.15 25.88 26.92
C GLU A 318 0.15 25.09 26.05
N LEU A 319 0.54 23.93 25.49
CA LEU A 319 -0.32 23.10 24.64
C LEU A 319 -0.96 21.93 25.40
N ALA A 320 -0.43 21.56 26.57
CA ALA A 320 -0.87 20.40 27.31
C ALA A 320 -1.43 20.74 28.66
N LYS A 321 -2.53 21.47 28.69
CA LYS A 321 -3.39 21.43 29.89
C LYS A 321 -3.87 20.01 30.23
N ASP A 322 -3.75 19.07 29.27
CA ASP A 322 -4.17 17.67 29.35
C ASP A 322 -3.13 16.64 28.86
N ALA A 323 -1.83 17.01 28.74
CA ALA A 323 -0.82 16.05 28.29
C ALA A 323 -0.66 14.91 29.29
N LYS A 324 -1.08 13.73 28.89
CA LYS A 324 -0.84 12.49 29.61
C LYS A 324 0.60 12.04 29.35
N GLU A 325 1.21 11.43 30.38
CA GLU A 325 2.50 10.76 30.26
C GLU A 325 2.52 9.82 29.03
N VAL A 326 3.58 9.90 28.20
CA VAL A 326 3.76 8.97 27.08
C VAL A 326 4.01 7.58 27.66
N SER A 327 3.01 6.74 27.55
CA SER A 327 3.08 5.35 28.03
C SER A 327 3.74 4.46 26.99
N LYS A 328 4.17 3.26 27.42
CA LYS A 328 4.63 2.20 26.50
C LYS A 328 3.61 1.92 25.39
N THR A 329 2.34 1.93 25.72
CA THR A 329 1.24 1.70 24.77
C THR A 329 1.07 2.82 23.74
N SER A 330 1.66 3.99 23.96
CA SER A 330 1.65 5.10 23.00
C SER A 330 2.91 5.16 22.17
N ILE A 331 4.08 4.82 22.75
CA ILE A 331 5.36 4.86 22.03
C ILE A 331 5.51 3.68 21.06
N GLU A 332 4.99 2.51 21.39
CA GLU A 332 5.16 1.29 20.63
C GLU A 332 4.63 1.42 19.18
N PRO A 333 3.38 1.83 18.94
CA PRO A 333 2.88 2.01 17.57
C PRO A 333 3.67 3.05 16.77
N TYR A 334 4.14 4.11 17.42
CA TYR A 334 4.97 5.11 16.79
C TYR A 334 6.33 4.54 16.34
N MET A 335 6.98 3.77 17.22
CA MET A 335 8.27 3.15 16.88
C MET A 335 8.11 2.09 15.80
N ASP A 336 7.03 1.31 15.84
CA ASP A 336 6.72 0.31 14.81
C ASP A 336 6.59 0.97 13.44
N LYS A 337 5.80 2.03 13.36
CA LYS A 337 5.54 2.76 12.12
C LYS A 337 6.81 3.42 11.56
N TYR A 338 7.54 4.16 12.40
CA TYR A 338 8.58 5.05 11.92
C TYR A 338 10.01 4.52 12.02
N TYR A 339 10.24 3.47 12.82
CA TYR A 339 11.61 3.02 13.09
C TYR A 339 11.83 1.52 12.98
N PHE A 340 10.81 0.70 13.24
CA PHE A 340 10.95 -0.76 13.22
C PHE A 340 10.33 -1.43 11.99
N SER A 341 9.77 -0.67 11.04
CA SER A 341 9.11 -1.22 9.85
C SER A 341 9.98 -2.23 9.10
N TYR A 342 11.28 -1.95 8.98
CA TYR A 342 12.22 -2.85 8.30
C TYR A 342 12.54 -4.10 9.11
N ASP A 343 12.71 -3.98 10.44
CA ASP A 343 12.96 -5.11 11.34
C ASP A 343 11.71 -5.99 11.49
N ILE A 344 10.53 -5.39 11.60
CA ILE A 344 9.24 -6.10 11.60
C ILE A 344 9.10 -6.88 10.29
N SER A 345 9.35 -6.22 9.16
CA SER A 345 9.27 -6.84 7.84
C SER A 345 10.22 -8.03 7.72
N LYS A 346 11.43 -7.92 8.30
CA LYS A 346 12.36 -9.04 8.33
C LYS A 346 11.81 -10.24 9.13
N GLU A 347 11.28 -10.00 10.31
CA GLU A 347 10.72 -11.07 11.12
C GLU A 347 9.50 -11.72 10.43
N VAL A 348 8.64 -10.94 9.79
CA VAL A 348 7.51 -11.43 8.99
C VAL A 348 8.02 -12.27 7.82
N GLY A 349 8.91 -11.70 7.00
CA GLY A 349 9.43 -12.37 5.82
C GLY A 349 10.17 -13.67 6.12
N ASP A 350 10.98 -13.67 7.18
CA ASP A 350 11.79 -14.85 7.53
C ASP A 350 10.98 -15.96 8.23
N LYS A 351 9.88 -15.61 8.93
CA LYS A 351 9.12 -16.57 9.74
C LYS A 351 7.78 -16.99 9.15
N LEU A 352 7.15 -16.13 8.35
CA LEU A 352 5.83 -16.39 7.81
C LEU A 352 5.84 -16.73 6.32
N VAL A 353 6.97 -16.52 5.60
CA VAL A 353 7.07 -16.74 4.17
C VAL A 353 8.08 -17.83 3.86
N SER A 354 7.62 -18.92 3.27
CA SER A 354 8.47 -20.00 2.81
C SER A 354 9.10 -19.70 1.45
N ALA A 355 10.14 -20.47 1.08
CA ALA A 355 10.70 -20.38 -0.27
C ALA A 355 9.70 -20.83 -1.35
N ASP A 356 8.83 -21.77 -1.01
CA ASP A 356 7.80 -22.27 -1.93
C ASP A 356 6.71 -21.21 -2.19
N ASP A 357 6.32 -20.41 -1.17
CA ASP A 357 5.39 -19.29 -1.34
C ASP A 357 5.96 -18.24 -2.31
N ILE A 358 7.25 -17.90 -2.16
CA ILE A 358 7.92 -16.95 -3.06
C ILE A 358 7.96 -17.51 -4.48
N LEU A 359 8.45 -18.75 -4.64
CA LEU A 359 8.58 -19.38 -5.95
C LEU A 359 7.24 -19.43 -6.66
N HIS A 360 6.17 -19.78 -5.94
CA HIS A 360 4.83 -19.80 -6.52
C HIS A 360 4.36 -18.41 -6.94
N GLY A 361 4.51 -17.41 -6.06
CA GLY A 361 4.14 -16.03 -6.38
C GLY A 361 4.90 -15.50 -7.61
N GLU A 362 6.21 -15.76 -7.71
CA GLU A 362 7.03 -15.40 -8.87
C GLU A 362 6.55 -16.11 -10.16
N GLN A 363 6.22 -17.40 -10.08
CA GLN A 363 5.68 -18.15 -11.22
C GLN A 363 4.32 -17.59 -11.65
N ALA A 364 3.44 -17.28 -10.73
CA ALA A 364 2.14 -16.68 -11.00
C ALA A 364 2.28 -15.33 -11.72
N VAL A 365 3.14 -14.45 -11.20
CA VAL A 365 3.43 -13.17 -11.84
C VAL A 365 3.98 -13.35 -13.24
N GLN A 366 4.90 -14.30 -13.46
CA GLN A 366 5.47 -14.56 -14.77
C GLN A 366 4.40 -15.05 -15.77
N GLU A 367 3.52 -15.98 -15.38
CA GLU A 367 2.40 -16.43 -16.21
C GLU A 367 1.47 -15.26 -16.60
N ILE A 368 1.15 -14.39 -15.65
CA ILE A 368 0.32 -13.21 -15.91
C ILE A 368 1.02 -12.24 -16.88
N MET A 369 2.31 -11.97 -16.67
CA MET A 369 3.09 -11.09 -17.55
C MET A 369 3.20 -11.64 -18.96
N ASP A 370 3.35 -12.96 -19.12
CA ASP A 370 3.39 -13.61 -20.44
C ASP A 370 2.04 -13.44 -21.17
N VAL A 371 0.93 -13.70 -20.49
CA VAL A 371 -0.41 -13.49 -21.04
C VAL A 371 -0.64 -12.01 -21.38
N PHE A 372 -0.27 -11.10 -20.50
CA PHE A 372 -0.44 -9.68 -20.74
C PHE A 372 0.42 -9.18 -21.92
N THR A 373 1.65 -9.66 -22.01
CA THR A 373 2.54 -9.39 -23.16
C THR A 373 1.87 -9.76 -24.48
N GLU A 374 1.28 -10.95 -24.56
CA GLU A 374 0.59 -11.38 -25.78
C GLU A 374 -0.68 -10.56 -26.06
N ARG A 375 -1.43 -10.17 -25.01
CA ARG A 375 -2.62 -9.31 -25.16
C ARG A 375 -2.25 -7.92 -25.65
N ILE A 376 -1.18 -7.30 -25.13
CA ILE A 376 -0.69 -6.00 -25.61
C ILE A 376 -0.26 -6.09 -27.08
N LYS A 377 0.53 -7.12 -27.46
CA LYS A 377 0.96 -7.31 -28.86
C LYS A 377 -0.21 -7.44 -29.81
N ASN A 378 -1.24 -8.18 -29.42
CA ASN A 378 -2.43 -8.44 -30.23
C ASN A 378 -3.54 -7.40 -30.08
N ASN A 379 -3.33 -6.37 -29.25
CA ASN A 379 -4.30 -5.30 -29.05
C ASN A 379 -4.59 -4.57 -30.37
N THR A 380 -5.88 -4.36 -30.67
CA THR A 380 -6.32 -3.87 -32.00
C THR A 380 -6.53 -2.37 -32.06
N TRP A 381 -6.54 -1.69 -30.92
CA TRP A 381 -6.80 -0.24 -30.87
C TRP A 381 -5.55 0.57 -30.51
N LEU A 382 -4.52 -0.03 -29.89
CA LEU A 382 -3.26 0.63 -29.61
C LEU A 382 -2.39 0.74 -30.87
N SER A 383 -1.78 1.93 -31.05
CA SER A 383 -0.71 2.12 -32.03
C SER A 383 0.54 1.31 -31.66
N GLU A 384 1.40 1.03 -32.62
CA GLU A 384 2.67 0.34 -32.38
C GLU A 384 3.58 1.10 -31.40
N GLY A 385 3.51 2.45 -31.36
CA GLY A 385 4.21 3.27 -30.39
C GLY A 385 3.74 3.00 -28.96
N SER A 386 2.43 2.99 -28.74
CA SER A 386 1.83 2.70 -27.43
C SER A 386 2.05 1.26 -27.00
N LYS A 387 1.96 0.29 -27.91
CA LYS A 387 2.31 -1.12 -27.62
C LYS A 387 3.76 -1.24 -27.16
N LYS A 388 4.69 -0.58 -27.85
CA LYS A 388 6.11 -0.56 -27.48
C LYS A 388 6.31 -0.01 -26.07
N ASN A 389 5.73 1.15 -25.77
CA ASN A 389 5.84 1.79 -24.45
C ASN A 389 5.26 0.90 -23.35
N ALA A 390 4.09 0.29 -23.59
CA ALA A 390 3.43 -0.61 -22.64
C ALA A 390 4.29 -1.87 -22.37
N LEU A 391 4.85 -2.49 -23.41
CA LEU A 391 5.73 -3.65 -23.28
C LEU A 391 7.04 -3.29 -22.57
N GLU A 392 7.63 -2.13 -22.87
CA GLU A 392 8.82 -1.66 -22.16
C GLU A 392 8.52 -1.41 -20.67
N LYS A 393 7.35 -0.85 -20.34
CA LYS A 393 6.93 -0.64 -18.97
C LYS A 393 6.70 -1.94 -18.23
N LEU A 394 5.96 -2.87 -18.82
CA LEU A 394 5.71 -4.20 -18.25
C LEU A 394 7.03 -4.94 -17.98
N ASN A 395 7.94 -4.98 -18.97
CA ASN A 395 9.23 -5.66 -18.84
C ASN A 395 10.17 -5.02 -17.81
N ASN A 396 10.03 -3.72 -17.54
CA ASN A 396 10.88 -3.02 -16.57
C ASN A 396 10.24 -2.93 -15.17
N MET A 397 9.02 -3.42 -15.00
CA MET A 397 8.34 -3.44 -13.71
C MET A 397 9.18 -4.16 -12.66
N ALA A 398 9.34 -3.57 -11.50
CA ALA A 398 9.93 -4.23 -10.34
C ALA A 398 8.90 -5.19 -9.73
N ILE A 399 9.30 -6.43 -9.49
CA ILE A 399 8.44 -7.48 -8.97
C ILE A 399 8.93 -7.84 -7.58
N ASN A 400 8.15 -7.48 -6.57
CA ASN A 400 8.45 -7.75 -5.17
C ASN A 400 7.43 -8.77 -4.65
N VAL A 401 7.91 -9.98 -4.34
CA VAL A 401 7.07 -11.10 -3.88
C VAL A 401 7.50 -11.49 -2.47
N GLY A 402 6.63 -11.30 -1.52
CA GLY A 402 6.75 -11.72 -0.12
C GLY A 402 7.86 -11.02 0.66
N ARG A 403 9.10 -11.11 0.25
CA ARG A 403 10.24 -10.49 0.92
C ARG A 403 11.42 -10.29 -0.04
N PRO A 404 12.38 -9.41 0.30
CA PRO A 404 13.61 -9.30 -0.48
C PRO A 404 14.42 -10.60 -0.43
N ASP A 405 15.16 -10.90 -1.51
CA ASP A 405 16.10 -12.01 -1.55
C ASP A 405 17.16 -11.93 -0.45
N LYS A 406 17.62 -10.72 -0.18
CA LYS A 406 18.63 -10.44 0.86
C LYS A 406 18.28 -9.15 1.57
N TRP A 407 18.27 -9.21 2.88
CA TRP A 407 18.15 -8.02 3.71
C TRP A 407 19.44 -7.20 3.66
N ILE A 408 19.30 -5.88 3.65
CA ILE A 408 20.45 -4.96 3.83
C ILE A 408 20.82 -4.99 5.31
N SER A 409 21.89 -5.68 5.65
CA SER A 409 22.31 -5.87 7.05
C SER A 409 22.57 -4.55 7.77
N GLU A 410 23.09 -3.55 7.05
CA GLU A 410 23.37 -2.22 7.58
C GLU A 410 22.10 -1.39 7.85
N ALA A 411 20.93 -1.86 7.35
CA ALA A 411 19.64 -1.23 7.61
C ALA A 411 18.91 -1.83 8.82
N LEU A 412 19.33 -3.01 9.26
CA LEU A 412 18.76 -3.66 10.45
C LEU A 412 19.28 -2.96 11.71
N ASN A 413 18.33 -2.65 12.59
CA ASN A 413 18.67 -1.98 13.84
C ASN A 413 19.49 -2.88 14.77
N ASN A 414 20.63 -2.36 15.23
CA ASN A 414 21.47 -3.04 16.22
C ASN A 414 21.68 -2.12 17.43
N ILE A 415 20.99 -2.41 18.51
CA ILE A 415 21.02 -1.61 19.75
C ILE A 415 21.45 -2.45 20.96
N GLU A 416 21.95 -3.67 20.77
CA GLU A 416 22.31 -4.58 21.87
C GLU A 416 23.34 -3.96 22.84
N SER A 417 24.27 -3.15 22.33
CA SER A 417 25.28 -2.48 23.15
C SER A 417 24.82 -1.19 23.79
N CYS A 418 23.64 -0.68 23.44
CA CYS A 418 23.09 0.56 23.99
C CYS A 418 22.62 0.35 25.44
N THR A 419 22.70 1.41 26.24
CA THR A 419 22.48 1.35 27.69
C THR A 419 21.23 2.14 28.14
N ASN A 420 20.60 2.86 27.25
CA ASN A 420 19.40 3.66 27.51
C ASN A 420 18.65 3.96 26.21
N ALA A 421 17.37 4.31 26.33
CA ALA A 421 16.48 4.54 25.21
C ALA A 421 16.91 5.68 24.25
N LEU A 422 17.63 6.69 24.71
CA LEU A 422 18.17 7.75 23.84
C LEU A 422 19.29 7.21 22.95
N GLU A 423 20.17 6.40 23.53
CA GLU A 423 21.26 5.74 22.79
C GLU A 423 20.69 4.76 21.75
N ASP A 424 19.65 4.00 22.12
CA ASP A 424 18.88 3.16 21.19
C ASP A 424 18.37 3.96 20.00
N LEU A 425 17.64 5.06 20.26
CA LEU A 425 17.06 5.91 19.23
C LEU A 425 18.12 6.50 18.30
N TYR A 426 19.25 6.97 18.88
CA TYR A 426 20.35 7.51 18.08
C TYR A 426 21.01 6.42 17.24
N SER A 427 21.15 5.21 17.76
CA SER A 427 21.68 4.08 16.98
C SER A 427 20.77 3.73 15.81
N ILE A 428 19.47 3.61 16.05
CA ILE A 428 18.45 3.30 15.05
C ILE A 428 18.48 4.33 13.90
N ARG A 429 18.51 5.63 14.22
CA ARG A 429 18.54 6.69 13.22
C ARG A 429 19.86 6.74 12.42
N LYS A 430 20.99 6.45 13.06
CA LYS A 430 22.28 6.30 12.36
C LYS A 430 22.24 5.19 11.34
N MET A 431 21.66 4.05 11.71
CA MET A 431 21.56 2.91 10.80
C MET A 431 20.65 3.25 9.62
N ARG A 432 19.52 3.90 9.84
CA ARG A 432 18.66 4.39 8.76
C ARG A 432 19.38 5.34 7.80
N LEU A 433 20.12 6.30 8.33
CA LEU A 433 20.90 7.21 7.51
C LEU A 433 21.96 6.47 6.66
N ASN A 434 22.61 5.45 7.22
CA ASN A 434 23.56 4.61 6.48
C ASN A 434 22.84 3.79 5.40
N ALA A 435 21.68 3.24 5.68
CA ALA A 435 20.86 2.52 4.71
C ALA A 435 20.44 3.43 3.53
N TYR A 436 20.09 4.66 3.79
CA TYR A 436 19.79 5.65 2.75
C TYR A 436 20.98 5.90 1.83
N LYS A 437 22.21 5.99 2.39
CA LYS A 437 23.42 6.12 1.59
C LYS A 437 23.70 4.89 0.72
N ILE A 438 23.41 3.69 1.24
CA ILE A 438 23.54 2.44 0.48
C ILE A 438 22.54 2.40 -0.66
N LEU A 439 21.30 2.83 -0.42
CA LEU A 439 20.22 2.82 -1.42
C LEU A 439 20.41 3.86 -2.51
N ASN A 440 21.04 5.00 -2.21
CA ASN A 440 21.21 6.08 -3.18
C ASN A 440 21.95 5.60 -4.44
N GLY A 441 21.36 5.79 -5.60
CA GLY A 441 21.92 5.32 -6.88
C GLY A 441 21.66 3.86 -7.21
N LYS A 442 21.04 3.08 -6.33
CA LYS A 442 20.71 1.68 -6.62
C LYS A 442 19.57 1.57 -7.66
N PRO A 443 19.61 0.53 -8.52
CA PRO A 443 18.52 0.31 -9.48
C PRO A 443 17.16 0.10 -8.79
N THR A 444 16.16 0.87 -9.20
CA THR A 444 14.79 0.78 -8.65
C THR A 444 14.22 -0.63 -8.78
N LYS A 445 14.41 -1.27 -9.93
CA LYS A 445 13.91 -2.63 -10.21
C LYS A 445 14.33 -3.66 -9.15
N GLN A 446 15.46 -3.47 -8.47
CA GLN A 446 15.99 -4.42 -7.48
C GLN A 446 15.84 -3.94 -6.03
N TYR A 447 15.68 -2.63 -5.82
CA TYR A 447 15.76 -2.04 -4.48
C TYR A 447 14.51 -1.25 -4.10
N SER A 448 13.45 -1.24 -4.93
CA SER A 448 12.19 -0.53 -4.63
C SER A 448 11.58 -0.96 -3.30
N LEU A 449 11.49 -2.27 -3.04
CA LEU A 449 10.94 -2.77 -1.79
C LEU A 449 11.75 -2.31 -0.57
N HIS A 450 13.08 -2.36 -0.64
CA HIS A 450 13.92 -1.84 0.44
C HIS A 450 13.69 -0.35 0.69
N ALA A 451 13.58 0.44 -0.39
CA ALA A 451 13.32 1.87 -0.27
C ALA A 451 11.98 2.14 0.41
N MET A 452 10.93 1.41 0.03
CA MET A 452 9.59 1.54 0.63
C MET A 452 9.55 1.11 2.09
N LEU A 453 10.17 -0.03 2.44
CA LEU A 453 10.21 -0.51 3.83
C LEU A 453 11.07 0.38 4.75
N MET A 454 11.99 1.16 4.22
CA MET A 454 12.82 2.11 4.98
C MET A 454 12.27 3.52 4.98
N ASP A 455 11.39 3.84 4.06
CA ASP A 455 10.67 5.10 4.12
C ASP A 455 9.78 5.10 5.37
N ASN A 456 9.53 6.27 5.96
CA ASN A 456 8.57 6.43 7.06
C ASN A 456 7.12 6.15 6.61
N SER A 457 6.94 5.25 5.67
CA SER A 457 5.64 4.84 5.17
C SER A 457 5.01 3.82 6.10
N ASP A 458 3.71 3.74 6.00
CA ASP A 458 2.93 2.72 6.70
C ASP A 458 3.19 1.30 6.15
N THR A 459 4.10 1.14 5.17
CA THR A 459 4.36 -0.13 4.51
C THR A 459 5.27 -1.02 5.33
N THR A 460 4.73 -2.13 5.78
CA THR A 460 5.49 -3.26 6.34
C THR A 460 5.05 -4.55 5.66
N LEU A 461 5.89 -5.58 5.69
CA LEU A 461 5.48 -6.91 5.21
C LEU A 461 4.40 -7.55 6.10
N GLY A 462 4.10 -6.95 7.24
CA GLY A 462 3.03 -7.37 8.15
C GLY A 462 1.63 -6.89 7.77
N GLU A 463 1.50 -6.07 6.72
CA GLU A 463 0.20 -5.60 6.27
C GLU A 463 -0.53 -6.64 5.43
N PRO A 464 -1.85 -6.80 5.62
CA PRO A 464 -2.67 -7.64 4.74
C PRO A 464 -2.99 -6.89 3.44
N ASN A 465 -1.97 -6.65 2.61
CA ASN A 465 -2.07 -5.83 1.40
C ASN A 465 -1.26 -6.38 0.23
N ALA A 466 -1.62 -5.96 -0.98
CA ALA A 466 -0.82 -5.94 -2.19
C ALA A 466 -1.01 -4.56 -2.83
N PHE A 467 -0.03 -4.04 -3.56
CA PHE A 467 -0.16 -2.73 -4.18
C PHE A 467 0.83 -2.51 -5.33
N TYR A 468 0.42 -1.73 -6.31
CA TYR A 468 1.30 -1.15 -7.31
C TYR A 468 1.77 0.23 -6.87
N GLN A 469 3.05 0.54 -7.08
CA GLN A 469 3.62 1.84 -6.78
C GLN A 469 4.11 2.54 -8.06
N PRO A 470 3.35 3.53 -8.56
CA PRO A 470 3.62 4.13 -9.89
C PRO A 470 5.00 4.77 -10.02
N ASN A 471 5.44 5.52 -9.01
CA ASN A 471 6.74 6.21 -9.01
C ASN A 471 7.95 5.28 -8.87
N TYR A 472 7.74 3.99 -8.63
CA TYR A 472 8.76 2.94 -8.69
C TYR A 472 8.54 1.97 -9.85
N ASN A 473 7.41 2.07 -10.55
CA ASN A 473 6.94 1.05 -11.49
C ASN A 473 7.10 -0.35 -10.88
N SER A 474 6.53 -0.55 -9.69
CA SER A 474 6.68 -1.81 -8.93
C SER A 474 5.36 -2.38 -8.48
N ILE A 475 5.22 -3.71 -8.57
CA ILE A 475 4.20 -4.45 -7.83
C ILE A 475 4.79 -5.01 -6.54
N ASN A 476 3.97 -5.06 -5.51
CA ASN A 476 4.35 -5.46 -4.17
C ASN A 476 3.31 -6.43 -3.62
N LEU A 477 3.59 -7.72 -3.79
CA LEU A 477 2.75 -8.80 -3.28
C LEU A 477 3.24 -9.16 -1.88
N LEU A 478 2.58 -8.60 -0.86
CA LEU A 478 2.98 -8.80 0.53
C LEU A 478 2.63 -10.23 1.00
N PRO A 479 3.24 -10.71 2.09
CA PRO A 479 3.07 -12.08 2.59
C PRO A 479 1.64 -12.54 2.75
N PHE A 480 0.72 -11.64 3.06
CA PHE A 480 -0.70 -11.95 3.19
C PHE A 480 -1.26 -12.66 1.96
N PHE A 481 -1.00 -12.14 0.76
CA PHE A 481 -1.59 -12.67 -0.49
C PHE A 481 -0.82 -13.83 -1.13
N ILE A 482 0.39 -14.14 -0.67
CA ILE A 482 1.19 -15.24 -1.23
C ILE A 482 1.27 -16.47 -0.32
N THR A 483 0.70 -16.40 0.88
CA THR A 483 0.69 -17.50 1.86
C THR A 483 -0.71 -18.10 1.99
N SER A 484 -0.78 -19.31 2.59
CA SER A 484 -2.09 -19.94 2.85
C SER A 484 -2.99 -19.00 3.70
N PRO A 485 -4.30 -18.86 3.38
CA PRO A 485 -5.06 -19.73 2.48
C PRO A 485 -5.17 -19.24 1.02
N TRP A 486 -4.51 -18.15 0.64
CA TRP A 486 -4.56 -17.64 -0.72
C TRP A 486 -3.90 -18.59 -1.73
N TYR A 487 -2.74 -19.11 -1.35
CA TYR A 487 -2.11 -20.20 -2.08
C TYR A 487 -1.79 -21.38 -1.16
N ASP A 488 -2.14 -22.58 -1.62
CA ASP A 488 -1.76 -23.84 -0.99
C ASP A 488 -1.76 -24.94 -2.06
N ALA A 489 -0.64 -25.64 -2.21
CA ALA A 489 -0.50 -26.71 -3.20
C ALA A 489 -1.50 -27.86 -3.01
N SER A 490 -2.11 -27.99 -1.83
CA SER A 490 -3.14 -28.98 -1.54
C SER A 490 -4.54 -28.55 -1.97
N GLN A 491 -4.74 -27.27 -2.33
CA GLN A 491 -6.04 -26.76 -2.76
C GLN A 491 -6.30 -27.11 -4.23
N ASN A 492 -7.62 -27.05 -4.58
CA ASN A 492 -8.03 -27.12 -5.99
C ASN A 492 -7.41 -25.98 -6.80
N SER A 493 -6.98 -26.27 -8.02
CA SER A 493 -6.33 -25.29 -8.89
C SER A 493 -7.17 -24.02 -9.13
N ALA A 494 -8.50 -24.14 -9.10
CA ALA A 494 -9.39 -23.00 -9.27
C ALA A 494 -9.20 -21.95 -8.17
N ILE A 495 -8.91 -22.36 -6.92
CA ILE A 495 -8.64 -21.46 -5.80
C ILE A 495 -7.27 -20.79 -5.99
N ASN A 496 -6.24 -21.57 -6.34
CA ASN A 496 -4.89 -21.03 -6.53
C ASN A 496 -4.83 -20.04 -7.71
N TYR A 497 -5.51 -20.33 -8.83
CA TYR A 497 -5.57 -19.40 -9.97
C TYR A 497 -6.50 -18.21 -9.75
N GLU A 498 -7.41 -18.31 -8.79
CA GLU A 498 -8.23 -17.18 -8.40
C GLU A 498 -7.37 -16.06 -7.79
N THR A 499 -6.38 -16.38 -6.97
CA THR A 499 -5.42 -15.40 -6.41
C THR A 499 -4.67 -14.59 -7.49
N TYR A 500 -4.56 -15.11 -8.72
CA TYR A 500 -3.98 -14.39 -9.85
C TYR A 500 -4.78 -13.13 -10.22
N ASN A 501 -6.08 -13.03 -9.81
CA ASN A 501 -6.85 -11.80 -10.00
C ASN A 501 -6.20 -10.62 -9.26
N THR A 502 -5.83 -10.82 -7.99
CA THR A 502 -5.13 -9.79 -7.20
C THR A 502 -3.77 -9.44 -7.83
N PHE A 503 -2.98 -10.43 -8.24
CA PHE A 503 -1.67 -10.17 -8.87
C PHE A 503 -1.81 -9.46 -10.21
N GLY A 504 -2.78 -9.86 -11.03
CA GLY A 504 -3.10 -9.21 -12.30
C GLY A 504 -3.67 -7.81 -12.12
N HIS A 505 -4.45 -7.58 -11.06
CA HIS A 505 -4.94 -6.26 -10.65
C HIS A 505 -3.75 -5.32 -10.39
N GLU A 506 -2.79 -5.73 -9.56
CA GLU A 506 -1.61 -4.91 -9.26
C GLU A 506 -0.75 -4.62 -10.50
N ILE A 507 -0.57 -5.61 -11.36
CA ILE A 507 0.15 -5.40 -12.62
C ILE A 507 -0.61 -4.41 -13.52
N THR A 508 -1.94 -4.50 -13.57
CA THR A 508 -2.78 -3.65 -14.41
C THR A 508 -2.82 -2.20 -13.93
N HIS A 509 -2.61 -1.94 -12.63
CA HIS A 509 -2.42 -0.58 -12.13
C HIS A 509 -1.28 0.19 -12.82
N GLY A 510 -0.29 -0.49 -13.38
CA GLY A 510 0.71 0.14 -14.23
C GLY A 510 0.13 0.79 -15.50
N PHE A 511 -1.12 0.49 -15.85
CA PHE A 511 -1.75 0.81 -17.13
C PHE A 511 -3.18 1.37 -16.99
N ASP A 512 -3.63 1.64 -15.79
CA ASP A 512 -4.90 2.29 -15.47
C ASP A 512 -4.84 3.81 -15.74
N THR A 513 -5.86 4.55 -15.33
CA THR A 513 -5.93 6.01 -15.55
C THR A 513 -4.84 6.79 -14.80
N ASP A 514 -4.23 6.22 -13.77
CA ASP A 514 -3.16 6.81 -12.99
C ASP A 514 -1.80 6.26 -13.40
N GLY A 515 -1.65 4.95 -13.46
CA GLY A 515 -0.39 4.32 -13.84
C GLY A 515 0.05 4.66 -15.26
N SER A 516 -0.88 4.84 -16.21
CA SER A 516 -0.56 5.25 -17.58
C SER A 516 0.09 6.63 -17.72
N LYS A 517 0.15 7.41 -16.65
CA LYS A 517 0.84 8.70 -16.58
C LYS A 517 2.34 8.56 -16.31
N PHE A 518 2.81 7.36 -15.99
CA PHE A 518 4.20 7.05 -15.66
C PHE A 518 4.81 6.10 -16.67
N ASP A 519 6.08 6.31 -16.98
CA ASP A 519 6.85 5.44 -17.87
C ASP A 519 7.44 4.21 -17.16
N LYS A 520 8.25 3.46 -17.88
CA LYS A 520 8.95 2.26 -17.41
C LYS A 520 9.88 2.48 -16.20
N ASN A 521 10.31 3.70 -15.94
CA ASN A 521 11.21 4.05 -14.84
C ASN A 521 10.44 4.61 -13.63
N GLY A 522 9.11 4.77 -13.74
CA GLY A 522 8.33 5.50 -12.75
C GLY A 522 8.46 7.03 -12.85
N ASP A 523 9.02 7.52 -13.97
CA ASP A 523 9.05 8.95 -14.25
C ASP A 523 7.72 9.39 -14.89
N PRO A 524 7.20 10.60 -14.57
CA PRO A 524 6.00 11.13 -15.21
C PRO A 524 6.21 11.28 -16.71
N ASN A 525 5.57 10.43 -17.46
CA ASN A 525 5.60 10.43 -18.92
C ASN A 525 4.43 9.59 -19.43
N ALA A 526 3.62 10.18 -20.31
CA ALA A 526 2.44 9.51 -20.83
C ALA A 526 2.80 8.20 -21.55
N LEU A 527 2.09 7.14 -21.18
CA LEU A 527 2.26 5.82 -21.79
C LEU A 527 1.79 5.78 -23.24
N TRP A 528 0.68 6.50 -23.52
CA TRP A 528 0.05 6.52 -24.84
C TRP A 528 0.83 7.40 -25.80
N ALA A 529 1.32 6.81 -26.89
CA ALA A 529 2.21 7.48 -27.85
C ALA A 529 1.47 8.44 -28.78
N THR A 530 0.13 8.30 -28.91
CA THR A 530 -0.69 9.16 -29.78
C THR A 530 -1.92 9.67 -29.04
N GLN A 531 -2.42 10.82 -29.48
CA GLN A 531 -3.68 11.37 -28.97
C GLN A 531 -4.86 10.41 -29.21
N ALA A 532 -4.89 9.73 -30.35
CA ALA A 532 -5.94 8.78 -30.68
C ALA A 532 -5.97 7.58 -29.69
N ASP A 533 -4.80 7.08 -29.26
CA ASP A 533 -4.72 6.02 -28.25
C ASP A 533 -5.25 6.51 -26.89
N SER A 534 -4.90 7.74 -26.51
CA SER A 534 -5.39 8.35 -25.26
C SER A 534 -6.92 8.54 -25.29
N GLU A 535 -7.44 9.08 -26.38
CA GLU A 535 -8.89 9.30 -26.57
C GLU A 535 -9.68 7.99 -26.56
N GLU A 536 -9.15 6.92 -27.16
CA GLU A 536 -9.80 5.61 -27.16
C GLU A 536 -9.73 4.95 -25.79
N PHE A 537 -8.62 5.09 -25.05
CA PHE A 537 -8.52 4.64 -23.68
C PHE A 537 -9.56 5.36 -22.79
N ASP A 538 -9.63 6.69 -22.87
CA ASP A 538 -10.60 7.51 -22.13
C ASP A 538 -12.05 7.14 -22.48
N ARG A 539 -12.33 6.84 -23.73
CA ARG A 539 -13.65 6.38 -24.18
C ARG A 539 -14.04 5.05 -23.49
N ARG A 540 -13.09 4.10 -23.39
CA ARG A 540 -13.30 2.80 -22.72
C ARG A 540 -13.47 2.99 -21.21
N ALA A 541 -12.65 3.82 -20.60
CA ALA A 541 -12.77 4.18 -19.18
C ALA A 541 -14.15 4.79 -18.89
N LYS A 542 -14.64 5.73 -19.72
CA LYS A 542 -15.98 6.33 -19.58
C LYS A 542 -17.11 5.31 -19.70
N GLN A 543 -16.96 4.29 -20.53
CA GLN A 543 -17.95 3.20 -20.61
C GLN A 543 -17.99 2.38 -19.31
N LEU A 544 -16.82 2.15 -18.69
CA LEU A 544 -16.73 1.44 -17.41
C LEU A 544 -17.31 2.30 -16.27
N ILE A 545 -16.96 3.60 -16.21
CA ILE A 545 -17.54 4.59 -15.28
C ILE A 545 -19.06 4.56 -15.33
N ALA A 546 -19.63 4.65 -16.54
CA ALA A 546 -21.09 4.65 -16.70
C ALA A 546 -21.73 3.34 -16.21
N TRP A 547 -21.04 2.22 -16.44
CA TRP A 547 -21.51 0.91 -15.98
C TRP A 547 -21.51 0.81 -14.46
N TYR A 548 -20.38 1.14 -13.80
CA TYR A 548 -20.30 1.10 -12.33
C TYR A 548 -21.25 2.10 -11.66
N SER A 549 -21.37 3.31 -12.18
CA SER A 549 -22.30 4.32 -11.67
C SER A 549 -23.78 3.93 -11.82
N SER A 550 -24.09 2.87 -12.56
CA SER A 550 -25.45 2.35 -12.68
C SER A 550 -25.87 1.46 -11.50
N PHE A 551 -24.92 0.91 -10.74
CA PHE A 551 -25.21 0.00 -9.63
C PHE A 551 -25.80 0.70 -8.41
N ASP A 552 -26.71 0.00 -7.71
CA ASP A 552 -27.16 0.36 -6.37
C ASP A 552 -26.27 -0.35 -5.34
N LEU A 553 -25.67 0.43 -4.44
CA LEU A 553 -24.71 -0.07 -3.45
C LEU A 553 -25.32 -1.02 -2.43
N LEU A 554 -26.59 -0.84 -2.09
CA LEU A 554 -27.32 -1.70 -1.16
C LEU A 554 -28.65 -2.15 -1.74
N PRO A 555 -29.01 -3.43 -1.65
CA PRO A 555 -30.29 -3.94 -2.11
C PRO A 555 -31.49 -3.24 -1.45
N GLU A 556 -31.34 -2.90 -0.17
CA GLU A 556 -32.39 -2.27 0.66
C GLU A 556 -32.46 -0.74 0.50
N THR A 557 -31.55 -0.13 -0.26
CA THR A 557 -31.52 1.33 -0.46
C THR A 557 -31.42 1.65 -1.95
N PRO A 558 -32.47 1.42 -2.73
CA PRO A 558 -32.49 1.75 -4.15
C PRO A 558 -32.22 3.26 -4.38
N GLY A 559 -31.39 3.57 -5.37
CA GLY A 559 -30.99 4.95 -5.69
C GLY A 559 -29.73 5.44 -4.97
N LEU A 560 -29.16 4.68 -4.03
CA LEU A 560 -27.84 4.93 -3.48
C LEU A 560 -26.79 4.38 -4.47
N LYS A 561 -26.34 5.21 -5.39
CA LYS A 561 -25.50 4.81 -6.53
C LYS A 561 -24.03 4.77 -6.19
N ALA A 562 -23.31 3.85 -6.86
CA ALA A 562 -21.85 3.84 -6.88
C ALA A 562 -21.29 5.07 -7.60
N ASN A 563 -20.03 5.42 -7.30
CA ASN A 563 -19.31 6.52 -7.94
C ASN A 563 -18.17 5.96 -8.80
N GLY A 564 -18.53 5.48 -10.00
CA GLY A 564 -17.55 4.90 -10.92
C GLY A 564 -16.48 5.89 -11.42
N GLU A 565 -16.71 7.20 -11.32
CA GLU A 565 -15.68 8.19 -11.66
C GLU A 565 -14.56 8.21 -10.64
N LYS A 566 -14.90 8.04 -9.36
CA LYS A 566 -13.92 7.93 -8.26
C LYS A 566 -13.16 6.62 -8.31
N THR A 567 -13.82 5.52 -8.68
CA THR A 567 -13.27 4.16 -8.56
C THR A 567 -12.64 3.63 -9.84
N ILE A 568 -12.60 4.45 -10.91
CA ILE A 568 -12.17 3.98 -12.24
C ILE A 568 -10.78 3.38 -12.30
N PRO A 569 -9.73 3.85 -11.60
CA PRO A 569 -8.42 3.18 -11.61
C PRO A 569 -8.54 1.74 -11.11
N GLU A 570 -9.25 1.55 -10.01
CA GLU A 570 -9.47 0.25 -9.38
C GLU A 570 -10.35 -0.68 -10.25
N ASP A 571 -11.40 -0.12 -10.86
CA ASP A 571 -12.30 -0.88 -11.73
C ASP A 571 -11.58 -1.35 -13.02
N ILE A 572 -10.63 -0.56 -13.54
CA ILE A 572 -9.75 -0.96 -14.66
C ILE A 572 -8.77 -2.05 -14.22
N ALA A 573 -8.19 -1.92 -13.04
CA ALA A 573 -7.27 -2.89 -12.47
C ALA A 573 -7.96 -4.24 -12.23
N ASP A 574 -9.17 -4.23 -11.66
CA ASP A 574 -10.00 -5.42 -11.47
C ASP A 574 -10.36 -6.09 -12.81
N LEU A 575 -10.73 -5.30 -13.82
CA LEU A 575 -11.06 -5.82 -15.15
C LEU A 575 -9.83 -6.51 -15.77
N GLY A 576 -8.66 -5.88 -15.69
CA GLY A 576 -7.41 -6.46 -16.17
C GLY A 576 -7.03 -7.72 -15.40
N GLY A 577 -7.12 -7.68 -14.07
CA GLY A 577 -6.86 -8.81 -13.19
C GLY A 577 -7.68 -10.04 -13.58
N MET A 578 -9.00 -9.88 -13.68
CA MET A 578 -9.91 -10.94 -14.08
C MET A 578 -9.57 -11.53 -15.48
N GLU A 579 -9.36 -10.68 -16.47
CA GLU A 579 -9.10 -11.10 -17.83
C GLU A 579 -7.76 -11.86 -17.95
N LEU A 580 -6.74 -11.43 -17.21
CA LEU A 580 -5.43 -12.07 -17.20
C LEU A 580 -5.47 -13.39 -16.42
N ALA A 581 -6.02 -13.40 -15.21
CA ALA A 581 -6.11 -14.59 -14.38
C ALA A 581 -6.98 -15.68 -15.02
N TYR A 582 -8.15 -15.31 -15.56
CA TYR A 582 -8.99 -16.24 -16.30
C TYR A 582 -8.26 -16.86 -17.48
N GLN A 583 -7.49 -16.08 -18.25
CA GLN A 583 -6.72 -16.58 -19.37
C GLN A 583 -5.61 -17.55 -18.92
N CYS A 584 -4.88 -17.22 -17.84
CA CYS A 584 -3.88 -18.11 -17.24
C CYS A 584 -4.52 -19.43 -16.81
N TYR A 585 -5.66 -19.36 -16.10
CA TYR A 585 -6.37 -20.57 -15.67
C TYR A 585 -6.88 -21.41 -16.84
N ASN A 586 -7.49 -20.78 -17.84
CA ASN A 586 -7.96 -21.49 -19.03
C ASN A 586 -6.82 -22.19 -19.77
N ASN A 587 -5.66 -21.53 -19.91
CA ASN A 587 -4.44 -22.11 -20.49
C ASN A 587 -3.92 -23.29 -19.65
N TYR A 588 -3.94 -23.18 -18.32
CA TYR A 588 -3.59 -24.27 -17.41
C TYR A 588 -4.50 -25.49 -17.62
N LEU A 589 -5.82 -25.28 -17.67
CA LEU A 589 -6.79 -26.36 -17.88
C LEU A 589 -6.57 -27.05 -19.22
N ASP A 590 -6.37 -26.29 -20.30
CA ASP A 590 -6.10 -26.85 -21.64
C ASP A 590 -4.77 -27.63 -21.67
N LYS A 591 -3.71 -27.09 -21.09
CA LYS A 591 -2.39 -27.73 -21.02
C LYS A 591 -2.44 -29.04 -20.22
N ASN A 592 -3.29 -29.12 -19.20
CA ASN A 592 -3.44 -30.31 -18.38
C ASN A 592 -4.56 -31.25 -18.87
N GLY A 593 -5.14 -31.00 -20.05
CA GLY A 593 -6.06 -31.89 -20.73
C GLY A 593 -7.49 -31.89 -20.19
N PHE A 594 -7.89 -30.89 -19.41
CA PHE A 594 -9.28 -30.71 -18.96
C PHE A 594 -10.18 -30.39 -20.15
N LYS A 595 -11.32 -31.07 -20.27
CA LYS A 595 -12.29 -30.90 -21.35
C LYS A 595 -13.71 -31.11 -20.86
N GLY A 596 -14.69 -30.71 -21.69
CA GLY A 596 -16.10 -30.97 -21.45
C GLY A 596 -16.59 -30.54 -20.08
N GLU A 597 -17.30 -31.40 -19.38
CA GLU A 597 -17.87 -31.14 -18.07
C GLU A 597 -16.81 -30.87 -17.00
N GLN A 598 -15.65 -31.55 -17.05
CA GLN A 598 -14.58 -31.34 -16.09
C GLN A 598 -14.02 -29.92 -16.19
N LYS A 599 -13.75 -29.43 -17.41
CA LYS A 599 -13.30 -28.06 -17.62
C LYS A 599 -14.35 -27.06 -17.15
N GLN A 600 -15.61 -27.31 -17.48
CA GLN A 600 -16.73 -26.44 -17.06
C GLN A 600 -16.86 -26.39 -15.53
N LEU A 601 -16.70 -27.51 -14.83
CA LEU A 601 -16.70 -27.54 -13.37
C LEU A 601 -15.59 -26.68 -12.78
N GLN A 602 -14.35 -26.81 -13.29
CA GLN A 602 -13.21 -26.04 -12.81
C GLN A 602 -13.38 -24.54 -13.08
N LEU A 603 -13.91 -24.15 -14.25
CA LEU A 603 -14.23 -22.74 -14.54
C LEU A 603 -15.32 -22.19 -13.63
N LYS A 604 -16.36 -22.99 -13.28
CA LYS A 604 -17.37 -22.57 -12.28
C LYS A 604 -16.73 -22.37 -10.91
N ARG A 605 -15.86 -23.29 -10.47
CA ARG A 605 -15.12 -23.19 -9.21
C ARG A 605 -14.30 -21.92 -9.14
N TYR A 606 -13.61 -21.57 -10.23
CA TYR A 606 -12.85 -20.33 -10.34
C TYR A 606 -13.72 -19.08 -10.10
N PHE A 607 -14.85 -18.96 -10.77
CA PHE A 607 -15.75 -17.82 -10.56
C PHE A 607 -16.42 -17.83 -9.19
N TYR A 608 -16.68 -19.00 -8.62
CA TYR A 608 -17.17 -19.09 -7.24
C TYR A 608 -16.13 -18.64 -6.24
N ALA A 609 -14.87 -19.05 -6.40
CA ALA A 609 -13.77 -18.61 -5.57
C ALA A 609 -13.62 -17.09 -5.63
N TYR A 610 -13.62 -16.51 -6.83
CA TYR A 610 -13.58 -15.06 -7.04
C TYR A 610 -14.72 -14.33 -6.31
N ALA A 611 -15.95 -14.74 -6.48
CA ALA A 611 -17.07 -14.12 -5.78
C ALA A 611 -17.01 -14.30 -4.26
N GLN A 612 -16.38 -15.38 -3.78
CA GLN A 612 -16.22 -15.66 -2.35
C GLN A 612 -15.08 -14.86 -1.71
N GLU A 613 -14.05 -14.48 -2.44
CA GLU A 613 -13.02 -13.54 -1.97
C GLU A 613 -13.68 -12.25 -1.51
N PHE A 614 -14.62 -11.72 -2.30
CA PHE A 614 -15.38 -10.51 -2.00
C PHE A 614 -16.58 -10.73 -1.07
N ARG A 615 -16.78 -11.96 -0.54
CA ARG A 615 -17.89 -12.23 0.37
C ARG A 615 -17.85 -11.35 1.60
N SER A 616 -18.77 -10.40 1.67
CA SER A 616 -18.89 -9.45 2.76
C SER A 616 -20.33 -8.98 2.92
N LYS A 617 -20.63 -8.41 4.08
CA LYS A 617 -21.83 -7.63 4.35
C LYS A 617 -21.44 -6.34 5.04
N TYR A 618 -22.04 -5.25 4.63
CA TYR A 618 -21.76 -3.91 5.15
C TYR A 618 -23.05 -3.12 5.29
N THR A 619 -23.01 -2.08 6.12
CA THR A 619 -24.16 -1.23 6.41
C THR A 619 -24.11 0.07 5.59
N LYS A 620 -25.25 0.79 5.61
CA LYS A 620 -25.29 2.15 5.06
C LYS A 620 -24.28 3.08 5.77
N GLY A 621 -24.05 2.91 7.07
CA GLY A 621 -23.05 3.68 7.83
C GLY A 621 -21.65 3.50 7.29
N TYR A 622 -21.25 2.25 6.97
CA TYR A 622 -19.98 1.95 6.31
C TYR A 622 -19.85 2.68 4.97
N ILE A 623 -20.90 2.62 4.13
CA ILE A 623 -20.90 3.29 2.82
C ILE A 623 -20.85 4.81 2.96
N ASP A 624 -21.66 5.38 3.86
CA ASP A 624 -21.69 6.83 4.07
C ASP A 624 -20.29 7.39 4.43
N TYR A 625 -19.50 6.64 5.19
CA TYR A 625 -18.15 7.05 5.56
C TYR A 625 -17.11 6.71 4.48
N ASN A 626 -17.01 5.45 4.06
CA ASN A 626 -15.90 4.99 3.23
C ASN A 626 -16.05 5.38 1.76
N VAL A 627 -17.28 5.41 1.24
CA VAL A 627 -17.54 5.78 -0.16
C VAL A 627 -17.76 7.27 -0.32
N PHE A 628 -18.56 7.87 0.55
CA PHE A 628 -18.97 9.27 0.41
C PHE A 628 -18.21 10.24 1.33
N GLY A 629 -17.65 9.77 2.45
CA GLY A 629 -16.97 10.62 3.42
C GLY A 629 -17.92 11.44 4.30
N ILE A 630 -17.37 12.14 5.26
CA ILE A 630 -18.11 13.00 6.19
C ILE A 630 -18.83 14.14 5.44
N ASP A 631 -18.20 14.67 4.40
CA ASP A 631 -18.72 15.74 3.54
C ASP A 631 -19.66 15.24 2.43
N ARG A 632 -19.90 13.94 2.36
CA ARG A 632 -20.67 13.23 1.33
C ARG A 632 -20.14 13.41 -0.10
N GLN A 633 -18.86 13.75 -0.26
CA GLN A 633 -18.24 13.94 -1.57
C GLN A 633 -17.06 12.97 -1.79
N ASN A 634 -16.22 12.78 -0.77
CA ASN A 634 -14.98 12.03 -0.89
C ASN A 634 -14.72 11.16 0.35
N GLY A 635 -15.23 9.93 0.36
CA GLY A 635 -14.85 8.94 1.35
C GLY A 635 -13.38 8.49 1.18
N PRO A 636 -12.80 7.83 2.20
CA PRO A 636 -11.41 7.39 2.14
C PRO A 636 -11.16 6.21 1.19
N ASP A 637 -12.18 5.38 0.90
CA ASP A 637 -12.03 4.22 0.05
C ASP A 637 -12.05 4.61 -1.43
N VAL A 638 -11.08 4.11 -2.19
CA VAL A 638 -10.94 4.34 -3.63
C VAL A 638 -11.51 3.20 -4.46
N HIS A 639 -11.86 2.08 -3.82
CA HIS A 639 -12.41 0.91 -4.48
C HIS A 639 -13.93 0.99 -4.62
N SER A 640 -14.45 0.33 -5.64
CA SER A 640 -15.86 -0.05 -5.69
C SER A 640 -16.19 -1.02 -4.56
N MET A 641 -17.45 -1.04 -4.10
CA MET A 641 -17.85 -1.98 -3.05
C MET A 641 -17.77 -3.42 -3.56
N ASN A 642 -17.58 -4.37 -2.66
CA ASN A 642 -17.33 -5.78 -2.98
C ASN A 642 -18.38 -6.39 -3.93
N LYS A 643 -19.64 -6.01 -3.78
CA LYS A 643 -20.71 -6.45 -4.68
C LYS A 643 -20.49 -5.94 -6.12
N GLU A 644 -20.12 -4.68 -6.26
CA GLU A 644 -19.87 -4.05 -7.55
C GLU A 644 -18.57 -4.57 -8.17
N ARG A 645 -17.52 -4.85 -7.38
CA ARG A 645 -16.28 -5.49 -7.86
C ARG A 645 -16.57 -6.86 -8.49
N VAL A 646 -17.49 -7.64 -7.94
CA VAL A 646 -17.91 -8.91 -8.54
C VAL A 646 -18.80 -8.69 -9.76
N ASN A 647 -19.93 -8.01 -9.62
CA ASN A 647 -20.94 -7.88 -10.66
C ASN A 647 -20.48 -7.05 -11.86
N GLY A 648 -19.74 -5.97 -11.58
CA GLY A 648 -19.19 -5.07 -12.61
C GLY A 648 -18.18 -5.77 -13.50
N ILE A 649 -17.34 -6.63 -12.91
CA ILE A 649 -16.28 -7.33 -13.64
C ILE A 649 -16.82 -8.53 -14.41
N VAL A 650 -17.57 -9.45 -13.77
CA VAL A 650 -18.04 -10.65 -14.47
C VAL A 650 -18.91 -10.30 -15.67
N SER A 651 -19.68 -9.21 -15.60
CA SER A 651 -20.52 -8.72 -16.70
C SER A 651 -19.75 -8.21 -17.92
N ASN A 652 -18.42 -8.04 -17.80
CA ASN A 652 -17.53 -7.73 -18.91
C ASN A 652 -16.67 -8.92 -19.35
N CYS A 653 -16.67 -10.05 -18.61
CA CYS A 653 -15.83 -11.21 -18.88
C CYS A 653 -16.57 -12.25 -19.75
N ASP A 654 -16.14 -12.50 -20.99
CA ASP A 654 -16.74 -13.51 -21.88
C ASP A 654 -16.69 -14.92 -21.28
N GLY A 655 -15.66 -15.21 -20.50
CA GLY A 655 -15.50 -16.49 -19.81
C GLY A 655 -16.66 -16.79 -18.86
N TRP A 656 -17.14 -15.78 -18.15
CA TRP A 656 -18.29 -15.94 -17.26
C TRP A 656 -19.60 -16.23 -18.02
N TYR A 657 -19.86 -15.49 -19.12
CA TYR A 657 -21.03 -15.74 -19.97
C TYR A 657 -21.05 -17.17 -20.48
N ASN A 658 -19.92 -17.67 -20.95
CA ASN A 658 -19.79 -19.02 -21.48
C ASN A 658 -19.91 -20.08 -20.38
N THR A 659 -19.33 -19.83 -19.20
CA THR A 659 -19.33 -20.79 -18.09
C THR A 659 -20.73 -20.97 -17.49
N PHE A 660 -21.50 -19.89 -17.37
CA PHE A 660 -22.84 -19.92 -16.75
C PHE A 660 -24.00 -19.87 -17.77
N ASN A 661 -23.72 -19.89 -19.08
CA ASN A 661 -24.69 -19.80 -20.16
C ASN A 661 -25.61 -18.57 -20.01
N ILE A 662 -25.03 -17.41 -19.68
CA ILE A 662 -25.78 -16.17 -19.44
C ILE A 662 -26.18 -15.56 -20.80
N THR A 663 -27.47 -15.52 -21.06
CA THR A 663 -28.07 -14.97 -22.30
C THR A 663 -29.01 -13.80 -22.03
N SER A 664 -29.33 -13.51 -20.75
CA SER A 664 -30.20 -12.43 -20.31
C SER A 664 -29.98 -12.13 -18.83
N GLY A 665 -30.56 -11.07 -18.31
CA GLY A 665 -30.49 -10.66 -16.92
C GLY A 665 -30.01 -9.22 -16.76
N LYS A 666 -29.98 -8.71 -15.54
CA LYS A 666 -29.58 -7.31 -15.24
C LYS A 666 -28.09 -7.06 -15.51
N LEU A 667 -27.27 -8.11 -15.38
CA LEU A 667 -25.83 -8.06 -15.65
C LEU A 667 -25.50 -8.37 -17.11
N TYR A 668 -26.53 -8.75 -17.91
CA TYR A 668 -26.28 -9.08 -19.32
C TYR A 668 -25.93 -7.84 -20.12
N ARG A 669 -24.77 -7.90 -20.78
CA ARG A 669 -24.32 -6.90 -21.76
C ARG A 669 -24.11 -7.58 -23.10
N GLN A 670 -24.53 -6.88 -24.17
CA GLN A 670 -24.20 -7.34 -25.53
C GLN A 670 -22.66 -7.44 -25.68
N PRO A 671 -22.14 -8.37 -26.49
CA PRO A 671 -20.70 -8.49 -26.69
C PRO A 671 -19.99 -7.16 -27.08
N SER A 672 -20.69 -6.31 -27.85
CA SER A 672 -20.19 -4.97 -28.25
C SER A 672 -20.22 -3.93 -27.13
N GLU A 673 -20.91 -4.19 -26.03
CA GLU A 673 -21.02 -3.29 -24.87
C GLU A 673 -20.05 -3.68 -23.75
N ARG A 674 -19.48 -4.89 -23.82
CA ARG A 674 -18.49 -5.37 -22.85
C ARG A 674 -17.21 -4.58 -23.01
N VAL A 675 -16.76 -3.94 -21.97
CA VAL A 675 -15.53 -3.14 -22.01
C VAL A 675 -14.33 -4.08 -22.14
N ARG A 676 -13.47 -3.77 -23.10
CA ARG A 676 -12.20 -4.46 -23.36
C ARG A 676 -11.10 -3.41 -23.40
N ILE A 677 -10.18 -3.45 -22.46
CA ILE A 677 -9.02 -2.54 -22.48
C ILE A 677 -7.81 -3.27 -23.05
N TRP A 678 -7.59 -4.49 -22.60
CA TRP A 678 -6.42 -5.30 -22.96
C TRP A 678 -6.75 -6.48 -23.88
#